data_da0c91a72bb621e89f51abde9de9d1f0
#
_entry.id   da0c91a72bb621e89f51abde9de9d1f0
#
_cell.length_a   1.000
_cell.length_b   1.000
_cell.length_c   1.000
_cell.angle_alpha   90.00
_cell.angle_beta   90.00
_cell.angle_gamma   90.00
#
_symmetry.space_group_name_H-M   'P 1'
#
loop_
_entity.id
_entity.type
_entity.pdbx_description
1 polymer ?
#
loop_
_entity_poly.entity_id
_entity_poly.type
_entity_poly.pdbx_seq_one_letter_code
_entity_poly.pdbx_strand_id
1 'polypeptide(L)'
;MRLEALSRAIRRAQPAGSRSRLEVRGKFFFAGDDKVPLRGVTYGPFAPDENGYRYPAPDVVDRDLALIVELGANCLRLFTPPPRWLLDLAEKRGLWALVGIPWAQHVCFLDSEQISDAVRRSVSEVVEACRDHPAVGAFLVGNEIPPDIVRWYGPQRITGFLRELVGLIKRIEPAALVGYANFPSTEYLETDFTDFLAFNVYLHSEPEFRRYLSRLHTLAGDRPLVLTEFGIDSIREGEVVQASTLSWQVRTALEMGAAGTVVFSFTDEWHTGGCDIANWAFGLVTRDRRKKPAFEAVRRWYAAAGLPALPEYPKVSVVVCAYNAEPTMEACLTSLQSLKYPAYEIIVVDDGSTDRTGQIADSFEGIHVIHQENKGLSAARNVGIGASLGEIVAFTDSDCVVDPDWLHYLVATFLSSGFPAVGGPNLPPPEDSMVAACVAASPGGPLHVLLDDVEAEHIPGCNMAFRREVLEEIGGFDPIYRSAGDDVDVCWRLQDRGYRIGFSPAAMVWHFRRNTMKAYIGQQKGYGKAEALLYFRHPQRFNALGYSRWRGRIYGGISALFSLRRPVIYGGVFGRGLFQTLYQPPSTVLSYLPFTLEWNLVAALLLAYATVRGGWAWLGVAPLALSWACCLGAALRARVDELAGGLRGRLLIAVLTYFGPMLRSLERYKWWVRGLNAAKPAATERPVQALPWSWRERSFSAAFWTESGLEKETILHGLVDVLTARKYFVLVDQGWSEWDLDVHGGIWACGRIKVCGENHGGERRVLRVKCSLRTSRLTRGVLLGAVVAAGLGLHLGLPVLAAAGAAIGLVTGAALVREGLALGRTLYDALHSVARRARLHYAPPLDARAAQVQ
;
A
#
# COMPACT_ATOMS: atom_id res chain seq x y z
N MET A 1 -10.28 -3.29 33.04
CA MET A 1 -8.92 -2.73 33.01
C MET A 1 -8.40 -2.36 31.60
N ARG A 2 -8.66 -3.13 30.52
CA ARG A 2 -8.20 -2.79 29.15
C ARG A 2 -9.14 -1.84 28.40
N LEU A 3 -10.44 -1.95 28.57
CA LEU A 3 -11.45 -0.99 28.07
C LEU A 3 -11.35 0.36 28.77
N GLU A 4 -10.97 0.36 30.04
CA GLU A 4 -10.65 1.59 30.76
C GLU A 4 -9.34 2.25 30.26
N ALA A 5 -8.36 1.51 29.73
CA ALA A 5 -7.16 2.09 29.12
C ALA A 5 -7.46 2.72 27.77
N LEU A 6 -8.23 2.04 26.88
CA LEU A 6 -8.73 2.64 25.64
C LEU A 6 -9.68 3.83 25.94
N SER A 7 -10.57 3.66 26.93
CA SER A 7 -11.46 4.71 27.43
C SER A 7 -10.71 5.79 28.23
N ARG A 8 -9.54 5.52 28.83
CA ARG A 8 -8.67 6.51 29.50
C ARG A 8 -7.69 7.19 28.57
N ALA A 9 -7.24 6.54 27.50
CA ALA A 9 -6.56 7.23 26.40
C ALA A 9 -7.50 8.25 25.72
N ILE A 10 -8.78 7.87 25.67
CA ILE A 10 -9.90 8.74 25.25
C ILE A 10 -10.20 9.81 26.32
N ARG A 11 -9.93 9.57 27.62
CA ARG A 11 -10.27 10.48 28.75
C ARG A 11 -9.08 10.99 29.54
N ARG A 12 -8.06 11.51 28.94
CA ARG A 12 -7.26 12.52 29.63
C ARG A 12 -8.03 13.83 29.63
N ALA A 13 -8.87 13.99 30.66
CA ALA A 13 -9.61 15.22 30.89
C ALA A 13 -8.62 16.39 30.95
N GLN A 14 -8.59 17.19 29.92
CA GLN A 14 -7.98 18.51 29.98
C GLN A 14 -8.90 19.46 30.80
N PRO A 15 -8.37 20.46 31.49
CA PRO A 15 -9.19 21.40 32.24
C PRO A 15 -10.18 22.07 31.28
N ALA A 16 -11.42 22.20 31.72
CA ALA A 16 -12.48 22.87 30.99
C ALA A 16 -12.06 24.28 30.58
N GLY A 17 -11.88 24.52 29.26
CA GLY A 17 -11.55 25.84 28.72
C GLY A 17 -10.36 25.89 27.75
N SER A 18 -9.51 24.88 27.65
CA SER A 18 -8.42 24.86 26.66
C SER A 18 -8.80 23.99 25.45
N ARG A 19 -8.53 24.47 24.25
CA ARG A 19 -8.67 23.73 23.02
C ARG A 19 -7.79 22.48 23.05
N SER A 20 -8.35 21.31 22.73
CA SER A 20 -7.58 20.08 22.66
C SER A 20 -6.51 20.17 21.59
N ARG A 21 -5.30 19.72 21.89
CA ARG A 21 -4.19 19.64 20.94
C ARG A 21 -4.53 18.65 19.83
N LEU A 22 -4.02 18.91 18.61
CA LEU A 22 -4.12 17.95 17.53
C LEU A 22 -3.27 16.71 17.79
N GLU A 23 -3.84 15.55 17.57
CA GLU A 23 -3.19 14.25 17.66
C GLU A 23 -3.39 13.49 16.35
N VAL A 24 -2.46 12.58 16.04
CA VAL A 24 -2.59 11.64 14.92
C VAL A 24 -3.03 10.29 15.47
N ARG A 25 -4.15 9.78 14.95
CA ARG A 25 -4.61 8.41 15.20
C ARG A 25 -4.86 7.73 13.86
N GLY A 26 -3.94 6.83 13.48
CA GLY A 26 -3.94 6.20 12.15
C GLY A 26 -3.86 7.22 11.03
N LYS A 27 -4.83 7.21 10.15
CA LYS A 27 -4.83 8.04 8.94
C LYS A 27 -5.48 9.42 9.11
N PHE A 28 -5.86 9.82 10.32
CA PHE A 28 -6.61 11.06 10.56
C PHE A 28 -6.09 11.84 11.77
N PHE A 29 -6.45 13.13 11.80
CA PHE A 29 -6.23 13.99 12.97
C PHE A 29 -7.43 13.96 13.89
N PHE A 30 -7.15 14.14 15.18
CA PHE A 30 -8.13 14.21 16.25
C PHE A 30 -7.84 15.39 17.19
N ALA A 31 -8.89 15.97 17.74
CA ALA A 31 -8.83 16.94 18.82
C ALA A 31 -9.68 16.40 19.97
N GLY A 32 -9.06 15.81 20.99
CA GLY A 32 -9.77 14.96 21.94
C GLY A 32 -10.33 13.74 21.26
N ASP A 33 -11.63 13.51 21.34
CA ASP A 33 -12.29 12.36 20.70
C ASP A 33 -12.83 12.67 19.29
N ASP A 34 -12.80 13.94 18.90
CA ASP A 34 -13.35 14.37 17.63
C ASP A 34 -12.35 14.21 16.49
N LYS A 35 -12.74 13.49 15.44
CA LYS A 35 -12.01 13.41 14.19
C LYS A 35 -12.10 14.75 13.47
N VAL A 36 -10.95 15.35 13.17
CA VAL A 36 -10.84 16.69 12.60
C VAL A 36 -10.15 16.65 11.24
N PRO A 37 -10.88 16.81 10.13
CA PRO A 37 -10.25 17.09 8.85
C PRO A 37 -9.68 18.50 8.85
N LEU A 38 -8.39 18.64 8.49
CA LEU A 38 -7.79 19.97 8.37
C LEU A 38 -8.28 20.64 7.08
N ARG A 39 -8.90 21.79 7.23
CA ARG A 39 -9.41 22.64 6.14
C ARG A 39 -8.69 23.97 6.23
N GLY A 40 -7.74 24.19 5.36
CA GLY A 40 -6.82 25.29 5.50
C GLY A 40 -6.62 26.14 4.26
N VAL A 41 -5.96 27.26 4.49
CA VAL A 41 -5.43 28.13 3.45
C VAL A 41 -4.01 28.56 3.80
N THR A 42 -3.20 28.77 2.78
CA THR A 42 -1.89 29.39 2.94
C THR A 42 -2.05 30.89 3.24
N TYR A 43 -1.40 31.39 4.30
CA TYR A 43 -1.44 32.78 4.70
C TYR A 43 -0.01 33.37 4.77
N GLY A 44 0.30 34.27 3.84
CA GLY A 44 1.64 34.81 3.65
C GLY A 44 2.60 33.87 2.90
N PRO A 45 3.89 34.26 2.76
CA PRO A 45 4.53 35.44 3.39
C PRO A 45 4.17 36.78 2.74
N PHE A 46 4.05 37.79 3.56
CA PHE A 46 3.89 39.18 3.16
C PHE A 46 5.23 39.93 3.18
N ALA A 47 5.24 41.20 2.76
CA ALA A 47 6.38 42.08 2.95
C ALA A 47 6.74 42.20 4.45
N PRO A 48 8.04 42.17 4.79
CA PRO A 48 8.45 42.24 6.19
C PRO A 48 8.11 43.60 6.82
N ASP A 49 7.67 43.58 8.06
CA ASP A 49 7.49 44.74 8.90
C ASP A 49 8.82 45.28 9.47
N GLU A 50 8.80 46.33 10.27
CA GLU A 50 10.00 46.93 10.91
C GLU A 50 10.73 45.92 11.84
N ASN A 51 10.04 44.92 12.37
CA ASN A 51 10.57 43.86 13.23
C ASN A 51 11.03 42.62 12.43
N GLY A 52 10.87 42.62 11.12
CA GLY A 52 11.21 41.50 10.24
C GLY A 52 10.14 40.42 10.16
N TYR A 53 8.97 40.58 10.80
CA TYR A 53 7.85 39.67 10.63
C TYR A 53 7.19 39.86 9.27
N ARG A 54 6.86 38.75 8.61
CA ARG A 54 6.28 38.76 7.27
C ARG A 54 4.76 38.59 7.30
N TYR A 55 4.12 39.45 8.12
CA TYR A 55 2.66 39.48 8.30
C TYR A 55 2.17 40.90 8.36
N PRO A 56 0.93 41.19 7.91
CA PRO A 56 0.30 42.50 8.04
C PRO A 56 0.13 42.91 9.51
N ALA A 57 -0.27 44.16 9.73
CA ALA A 57 -0.59 44.68 11.07
C ALA A 57 -1.72 43.84 11.74
N PRO A 58 -1.74 43.74 13.07
CA PRO A 58 -2.65 42.84 13.79
C PRO A 58 -4.14 43.07 13.50
N ASP A 59 -4.56 44.27 13.21
CA ASP A 59 -5.94 44.59 12.84
C ASP A 59 -6.32 44.11 11.45
N VAL A 60 -5.37 44.08 10.51
CA VAL A 60 -5.54 43.49 9.18
C VAL A 60 -5.60 41.95 9.27
N VAL A 61 -4.67 41.36 10.07
CA VAL A 61 -4.66 39.93 10.31
C VAL A 61 -5.96 39.45 10.96
N ASP A 62 -6.49 40.17 11.96
CA ASP A 62 -7.77 39.80 12.62
C ASP A 62 -8.95 39.80 11.63
N ARG A 63 -8.99 40.80 10.70
CA ARG A 63 -9.98 40.82 9.60
C ARG A 63 -9.79 39.66 8.63
N ASP A 64 -8.57 39.39 8.24
CA ASP A 64 -8.25 38.27 7.34
C ASP A 64 -8.63 36.93 7.95
N LEU A 65 -8.30 36.71 9.24
CA LEU A 65 -8.69 35.50 9.96
C LEU A 65 -10.22 35.36 10.09
N ALA A 66 -10.95 36.48 10.21
CA ALA A 66 -12.42 36.45 10.20
C ALA A 66 -12.97 35.94 8.84
N LEU A 67 -12.39 36.36 7.71
CA LEU A 67 -12.74 35.85 6.38
C LEU A 67 -12.35 34.38 6.21
N ILE A 68 -11.23 33.95 6.76
CA ILE A 68 -10.77 32.56 6.74
C ILE A 68 -11.72 31.66 7.53
N VAL A 69 -12.21 32.12 8.69
CA VAL A 69 -13.25 31.40 9.43
C VAL A 69 -14.57 31.38 8.67
N GLU A 70 -14.96 32.49 8.01
CA GLU A 70 -16.14 32.53 7.14
C GLU A 70 -16.06 31.53 5.98
N LEU A 71 -14.85 31.30 5.44
CA LEU A 71 -14.58 30.25 4.43
C LEU A 71 -14.90 28.84 4.95
N GLY A 72 -14.97 28.65 6.28
CA GLY A 72 -15.10 27.34 6.93
C GLY A 72 -13.74 26.65 7.17
N ALA A 73 -12.64 27.37 7.03
CA ALA A 73 -11.33 26.87 7.35
C ALA A 73 -11.12 26.76 8.88
N ASN A 74 -10.34 25.78 9.30
CA ASN A 74 -9.95 25.53 10.68
C ASN A 74 -8.43 25.55 10.90
N CYS A 75 -7.66 25.74 9.82
CA CYS A 75 -6.21 25.86 9.94
C CYS A 75 -5.60 26.85 8.94
N LEU A 76 -4.42 27.33 9.29
CA LEU A 76 -3.57 28.21 8.48
C LEU A 76 -2.27 27.49 8.18
N ARG A 77 -1.77 27.60 6.96
CA ARG A 77 -0.39 27.24 6.65
C ARG A 77 0.45 28.51 6.59
N LEU A 78 1.48 28.59 7.41
CA LEU A 78 2.39 29.73 7.53
C LEU A 78 3.78 29.31 7.01
N PHE A 79 4.36 30.09 6.09
CA PHE A 79 5.69 29.79 5.53
C PHE A 79 6.83 30.33 6.37
N THR A 80 6.52 31.26 7.25
CA THR A 80 7.50 31.93 8.11
C THR A 80 7.04 31.86 9.56
N PRO A 81 7.97 31.96 10.54
CA PRO A 81 7.61 31.91 11.95
C PRO A 81 6.60 32.99 12.30
N PRO A 82 5.46 32.66 12.88
CA PRO A 82 4.49 33.64 13.30
C PRO A 82 4.93 34.35 14.58
N PRO A 83 4.68 35.68 14.72
CA PRO A 83 4.75 36.33 16.01
C PRO A 83 3.67 35.77 16.95
N ARG A 84 3.92 35.81 18.26
CA ARG A 84 3.01 35.23 19.25
C ARG A 84 1.60 35.80 19.18
N TRP A 85 1.45 37.11 18.95
CA TRP A 85 0.16 37.78 18.83
C TRP A 85 -0.69 37.20 17.65
N LEU A 86 -0.06 36.70 16.57
CA LEU A 86 -0.77 36.07 15.48
C LEU A 86 -1.32 34.70 15.90
N LEU A 87 -0.54 33.94 16.68
CA LEU A 87 -1.01 32.67 17.25
C LEU A 87 -2.15 32.92 18.25
N ASP A 88 -2.06 33.96 19.09
CA ASP A 88 -3.14 34.36 20.02
C ASP A 88 -4.44 34.70 19.25
N LEU A 89 -4.34 35.42 18.12
CA LEU A 89 -5.48 35.72 17.26
C LEU A 89 -6.05 34.44 16.60
N ALA A 90 -5.17 33.53 16.12
CA ALA A 90 -5.56 32.25 15.54
C ALA A 90 -6.31 31.40 16.57
N GLU A 91 -5.79 31.30 17.81
CA GLU A 91 -6.45 30.60 18.92
C GLU A 91 -7.84 31.17 19.19
N LYS A 92 -7.93 32.49 19.36
CA LYS A 92 -9.21 33.20 19.58
C LYS A 92 -10.25 32.94 18.49
N ARG A 93 -9.78 32.73 17.25
CA ARG A 93 -10.62 32.41 16.09
C ARG A 93 -10.84 30.91 15.88
N GLY A 94 -10.27 30.06 16.74
CA GLY A 94 -10.39 28.62 16.62
C GLY A 94 -9.63 28.02 15.42
N LEU A 95 -8.51 28.60 15.03
CA LEU A 95 -7.67 28.14 13.91
C LEU A 95 -6.40 27.47 14.45
N TRP A 96 -5.98 26.36 13.83
CA TRP A 96 -4.65 25.79 14.01
C TRP A 96 -3.65 26.37 13.01
N ALA A 97 -2.39 26.47 13.40
CA ALA A 97 -1.31 26.89 12.54
C ALA A 97 -0.43 25.68 12.17
N LEU A 98 -0.24 25.46 10.89
CA LEU A 98 0.81 24.60 10.34
C LEU A 98 2.03 25.49 10.09
N VAL A 99 2.98 25.48 11.02
CA VAL A 99 4.10 26.43 11.03
C VAL A 99 5.24 25.91 10.15
N GLY A 100 5.51 26.58 9.05
CA GLY A 100 6.67 26.32 8.21
C GLY A 100 7.95 26.87 8.83
N ILE A 101 9.01 26.06 8.78
CA ILE A 101 10.33 26.45 9.26
C ILE A 101 11.18 26.84 8.04
N PRO A 102 11.50 28.13 7.86
CA PRO A 102 12.26 28.60 6.71
C PRO A 102 13.74 28.33 6.90
N TRP A 103 14.37 27.78 5.88
CA TRP A 103 15.82 27.64 5.78
C TRP A 103 16.28 27.53 4.33
N ALA A 104 17.58 27.62 4.10
CA ALA A 104 18.17 27.70 2.77
C ALA A 104 18.21 26.31 2.07
N GLN A 105 17.04 25.74 1.77
CA GLN A 105 16.90 24.41 1.13
C GLN A 105 17.23 24.40 -0.38
N HIS A 106 17.35 25.56 -0.99
CA HIS A 106 17.67 25.76 -2.42
C HIS A 106 19.15 25.84 -2.73
N VAL A 107 20.03 25.74 -1.73
CA VAL A 107 21.49 25.72 -1.87
C VAL A 107 22.06 24.36 -1.45
N CYS A 108 23.33 24.11 -1.71
CA CYS A 108 24.02 22.89 -1.28
C CYS A 108 24.33 22.97 0.23
N PHE A 109 23.30 22.78 1.05
CA PHE A 109 23.33 23.04 2.50
C PHE A 109 24.14 22.02 3.33
N LEU A 110 24.44 20.82 2.78
CA LEU A 110 25.26 19.81 3.47
C LEU A 110 26.75 19.90 3.10
N ASP A 111 27.16 20.82 2.22
CA ASP A 111 28.57 21.04 1.90
C ASP A 111 29.24 22.00 2.88
N SER A 112 28.47 22.76 3.67
CA SER A 112 28.96 23.69 4.67
C SER A 112 28.37 23.36 6.04
N GLU A 113 29.23 23.10 7.01
CA GLU A 113 28.82 22.90 8.41
C GLU A 113 28.13 24.13 8.97
N GLN A 114 28.60 25.33 8.58
CA GLN A 114 28.00 26.60 9.00
C GLN A 114 26.52 26.71 8.52
N ILE A 115 26.22 26.30 7.26
CA ILE A 115 24.83 26.31 6.75
C ILE A 115 24.00 25.27 7.46
N SER A 116 24.50 24.05 7.62
CA SER A 116 23.81 22.99 8.33
C SER A 116 23.48 23.35 9.77
N ASP A 117 24.45 23.99 10.48
CA ASP A 117 24.25 24.48 11.85
C ASP A 117 23.30 25.68 11.92
N ALA A 118 23.30 26.56 10.91
CA ALA A 118 22.32 27.62 10.82
C ALA A 118 20.90 27.07 10.64
N VAL A 119 20.73 26.00 9.84
CA VAL A 119 19.44 25.30 9.71
C VAL A 119 19.00 24.72 11.05
N ARG A 120 19.90 24.01 11.77
CA ARG A 120 19.60 23.45 13.10
C ARG A 120 19.18 24.54 14.09
N ARG A 121 19.89 25.66 14.11
CA ARG A 121 19.52 26.81 14.96
C ARG A 121 18.14 27.37 14.59
N SER A 122 17.90 27.63 13.32
CA SER A 122 16.61 28.13 12.84
C SER A 122 15.46 27.21 13.24
N VAL A 123 15.64 25.88 13.10
CA VAL A 123 14.65 24.90 13.55
C VAL A 123 14.40 25.02 15.06
N SER A 124 15.47 25.09 15.88
CA SER A 124 15.35 25.21 17.35
C SER A 124 14.64 26.50 17.75
N GLU A 125 15.06 27.64 17.19
CA GLU A 125 14.50 28.96 17.50
C GLU A 125 13.02 29.05 17.18
N VAL A 126 12.59 28.56 16.00
CA VAL A 126 11.17 28.56 15.61
C VAL A 126 10.34 27.68 16.53
N VAL A 127 10.82 26.48 16.85
CA VAL A 127 10.08 25.56 17.71
C VAL A 127 9.99 26.11 19.14
N GLU A 128 11.09 26.63 19.69
CA GLU A 128 11.10 27.24 21.02
C GLU A 128 10.16 28.45 21.10
N ALA A 129 10.11 29.31 20.06
CA ALA A 129 9.21 30.46 20.00
C ALA A 129 7.72 30.08 19.92
N CYS A 130 7.40 28.95 19.33
CA CYS A 130 6.02 28.51 19.06
C CYS A 130 5.54 27.40 20.00
N ARG A 131 6.44 26.71 20.71
CA ARG A 131 6.09 25.56 21.57
C ARG A 131 5.04 25.97 22.61
N ASP A 132 4.30 24.96 23.06
CA ASP A 132 3.26 25.07 24.08
C ASP A 132 2.09 26.00 23.72
N HIS A 133 2.05 26.58 22.50
CA HIS A 133 0.93 27.42 22.08
C HIS A 133 -0.23 26.58 21.54
N PRO A 134 -1.47 26.72 22.06
CA PRO A 134 -2.61 25.87 21.67
C PRO A 134 -3.00 25.95 20.18
N ALA A 135 -2.71 27.08 19.52
CA ALA A 135 -2.95 27.25 18.09
C ALA A 135 -1.93 26.52 17.21
N VAL A 136 -0.80 26.06 17.74
CA VAL A 136 0.18 25.33 16.93
C VAL A 136 -0.33 23.89 16.71
N GLY A 137 -0.75 23.61 15.48
CA GLY A 137 -1.23 22.29 15.08
C GLY A 137 -0.11 21.35 14.68
N ALA A 138 0.85 21.85 13.88
CA ALA A 138 2.01 21.07 13.44
C ALA A 138 3.14 21.97 12.93
N PHE A 139 4.36 21.40 12.83
CA PHE A 139 5.49 22.02 12.17
C PHE A 139 5.74 21.36 10.79
N LEU A 140 6.10 22.18 9.81
CA LEU A 140 6.59 21.73 8.50
C LEU A 140 8.10 22.01 8.45
N VAL A 141 8.91 20.94 8.54
CA VAL A 141 10.37 21.02 8.71
C VAL A 141 11.11 21.47 7.43
N GLY A 142 10.39 21.60 6.34
CA GLY A 142 10.91 22.09 5.06
C GLY A 142 9.82 22.04 3.98
N ASN A 143 10.12 22.66 2.84
CA ASN A 143 9.22 22.75 1.69
C ASN A 143 9.98 22.54 0.39
N GLU A 144 9.64 21.51 -0.40
CA GLU A 144 10.08 21.30 -1.78
C GLU A 144 11.59 21.44 -2.00
N ILE A 145 12.42 20.65 -1.31
CA ILE A 145 13.85 20.62 -1.62
C ILE A 145 14.03 20.30 -3.11
N PRO A 146 14.74 21.17 -3.87
CA PRO A 146 14.87 21.01 -5.32
C PRO A 146 15.46 19.63 -5.71
N PRO A 147 14.94 18.98 -6.78
CA PRO A 147 15.40 17.67 -7.19
C PRO A 147 16.89 17.64 -7.56
N ASP A 148 17.45 18.76 -8.02
CA ASP A 148 18.88 18.88 -8.31
C ASP A 148 19.72 18.76 -7.03
N ILE A 149 19.27 19.37 -5.92
CA ILE A 149 19.91 19.27 -4.61
C ILE A 149 19.79 17.85 -4.05
N VAL A 150 18.61 17.24 -4.20
CA VAL A 150 18.40 15.83 -3.79
C VAL A 150 19.34 14.90 -4.57
N ARG A 151 19.49 15.10 -5.85
CA ARG A 151 20.40 14.29 -6.70
C ARG A 151 21.88 14.51 -6.36
N TRP A 152 22.25 15.74 -6.03
CA TRP A 152 23.63 16.09 -5.63
C TRP A 152 24.08 15.29 -4.41
N TYR A 153 23.23 15.23 -3.38
CA TYR A 153 23.56 14.53 -2.13
C TYR A 153 23.19 13.05 -2.13
N GLY A 154 22.21 12.67 -2.92
CA GLY A 154 21.51 11.39 -2.85
C GLY A 154 20.37 11.39 -1.80
N PRO A 155 19.30 10.65 -2.07
CA PRO A 155 18.08 10.67 -1.24
C PRO A 155 18.35 10.27 0.22
N GLN A 156 19.30 9.34 0.48
CA GLN A 156 19.60 8.87 1.83
C GLN A 156 20.22 9.95 2.73
N ARG A 157 21.09 10.81 2.17
CA ARG A 157 21.67 11.92 2.96
C ARG A 157 20.62 12.98 3.26
N ILE A 158 19.76 13.30 2.28
CA ILE A 158 18.67 14.26 2.47
C ILE A 158 17.67 13.76 3.51
N THR A 159 17.19 12.52 3.39
CA THR A 159 16.26 11.94 4.38
C THR A 159 16.91 11.77 5.76
N GLY A 160 18.22 11.48 5.80
CA GLY A 160 19.00 11.45 7.05
C GLY A 160 19.01 12.80 7.75
N PHE A 161 19.26 13.89 7.02
CA PHE A 161 19.25 15.25 7.57
C PHE A 161 17.85 15.69 7.99
N LEU A 162 16.83 15.44 7.16
CA LEU A 162 15.43 15.72 7.56
C LEU A 162 15.03 14.95 8.83
N ARG A 163 15.42 13.68 8.95
CA ARG A 163 15.19 12.87 10.18
C ARG A 163 15.88 13.47 11.40
N GLU A 164 17.08 13.97 11.24
CA GLU A 164 17.81 14.69 12.30
C GLU A 164 17.05 15.92 12.76
N LEU A 165 16.56 16.74 11.82
CA LEU A 165 15.77 17.94 12.13
C LEU A 165 14.45 17.61 12.80
N VAL A 166 13.72 16.59 12.35
CA VAL A 166 12.51 16.10 13.03
C VAL A 166 12.83 15.63 14.45
N GLY A 167 13.93 14.88 14.63
CA GLY A 167 14.41 14.48 15.95
C GLY A 167 14.78 15.66 16.85
N LEU A 168 15.27 16.77 16.30
CA LEU A 168 15.52 18.00 17.02
C LEU A 168 14.22 18.64 17.52
N ILE A 169 13.20 18.76 16.63
CA ILE A 169 11.88 19.26 17.00
C ILE A 169 11.28 18.43 18.13
N LYS A 170 11.28 17.10 17.98
CA LYS A 170 10.73 16.18 18.99
C LYS A 170 11.49 16.22 20.34
N ARG A 171 12.78 16.59 20.37
CA ARG A 171 13.50 16.81 21.63
C ARG A 171 13.07 18.08 22.36
N ILE A 172 12.75 19.14 21.60
CA ILE A 172 12.30 20.43 22.18
C ILE A 172 10.83 20.32 22.62
N GLU A 173 10.01 19.68 21.78
CA GLU A 173 8.58 19.47 22.00
C GLU A 173 8.17 18.06 21.61
N PRO A 174 8.22 17.08 22.53
CA PRO A 174 7.96 15.68 22.24
C PRO A 174 6.59 15.39 21.61
N ALA A 175 5.57 16.18 21.96
CA ALA A 175 4.21 16.03 21.43
C ALA A 175 3.95 16.80 20.12
N ALA A 176 4.96 17.51 19.57
CA ALA A 176 4.80 18.24 18.32
C ALA A 176 4.51 17.30 17.15
N LEU A 177 3.53 17.63 16.34
CA LEU A 177 3.32 16.96 15.04
C LEU A 177 4.23 17.59 13.99
N VAL A 178 4.92 16.75 13.22
CA VAL A 178 5.91 17.23 12.24
C VAL A 178 5.67 16.58 10.87
N GLY A 179 5.61 17.40 9.83
CA GLY A 179 5.57 17.02 8.43
C GLY A 179 6.73 17.62 7.63
N TYR A 180 6.94 17.11 6.44
CA TYR A 180 7.78 17.72 5.40
C TYR A 180 6.93 17.89 4.14
N ALA A 181 6.76 19.14 3.68
CA ALA A 181 5.98 19.44 2.49
C ALA A 181 6.76 19.03 1.24
N ASN A 182 6.48 17.84 0.76
CA ASN A 182 7.08 17.24 -0.43
C ASN A 182 6.28 17.61 -1.69
N PHE A 183 6.79 17.26 -2.86
CA PHE A 183 6.13 17.50 -4.15
C PHE A 183 6.51 16.40 -5.16
N PRO A 184 5.81 16.30 -6.34
CA PRO A 184 5.99 15.18 -7.26
C PRO A 184 7.42 14.92 -7.72
N SER A 185 8.24 15.95 -7.89
CA SER A 185 9.61 15.81 -8.39
C SER A 185 10.56 15.09 -7.43
N THR A 186 10.21 15.05 -6.14
CA THR A 186 10.98 14.37 -5.09
C THR A 186 10.13 13.39 -4.27
N GLU A 187 9.04 12.85 -4.83
CA GLU A 187 8.14 11.92 -4.14
C GLU A 187 8.85 10.66 -3.60
N TYR A 188 10.01 10.32 -4.16
CA TYR A 188 10.83 9.19 -3.74
C TYR A 188 11.61 9.40 -2.43
N LEU A 189 11.56 10.59 -1.84
CA LEU A 189 12.11 10.81 -0.50
C LEU A 189 11.26 10.09 0.53
N GLU A 190 11.86 9.09 1.18
CA GLU A 190 11.21 8.32 2.24
C GLU A 190 11.14 9.16 3.53
N THR A 191 10.01 9.81 3.76
CA THR A 191 9.73 10.63 4.95
C THR A 191 8.97 9.88 6.03
N ASP A 192 9.29 8.63 6.23
CA ASP A 192 8.62 7.70 7.14
C ASP A 192 8.73 8.07 8.64
N PHE A 193 9.60 8.98 8.98
CA PHE A 193 9.85 9.51 10.32
C PHE A 193 9.00 10.74 10.67
N THR A 194 8.16 11.22 9.75
CA THR A 194 7.20 12.30 10.01
C THR A 194 5.87 11.76 10.51
N ASP A 195 5.10 12.55 11.26
CA ASP A 195 3.80 12.14 11.81
C ASP A 195 2.72 12.04 10.74
N PHE A 196 2.82 12.80 9.66
CA PHE A 196 1.91 12.79 8.53
C PHE A 196 2.67 13.02 7.21
N LEU A 197 2.09 12.58 6.11
CA LEU A 197 2.61 12.89 4.78
C LEU A 197 2.02 14.24 4.34
N ALA A 198 2.87 15.27 4.23
CA ALA A 198 2.50 16.57 3.68
C ALA A 198 2.96 16.63 2.21
N PHE A 199 2.07 17.07 1.32
CA PHE A 199 2.36 17.02 -0.11
C PHE A 199 1.72 18.18 -0.88
N ASN A 200 2.48 18.79 -1.80
CA ASN A 200 2.04 19.86 -2.69
C ASN A 200 1.69 19.26 -4.05
N VAL A 201 0.46 19.51 -4.55
CA VAL A 201 -0.05 18.86 -5.78
C VAL A 201 -0.74 19.86 -6.69
N TYR A 202 -0.07 20.28 -7.78
CA TYR A 202 -0.62 21.18 -8.79
C TYR A 202 -1.02 20.40 -10.05
N LEU A 203 -2.03 19.52 -9.93
CA LEU A 203 -2.65 18.81 -11.05
C LEU A 203 -4.02 19.41 -11.35
N HIS A 204 -4.27 19.73 -12.61
CA HIS A 204 -5.47 20.44 -13.07
C HIS A 204 -6.41 19.55 -13.90
N SER A 205 -6.23 18.23 -13.85
CA SER A 205 -7.10 17.20 -14.40
C SER A 205 -7.61 16.32 -13.26
N GLU A 206 -8.93 16.26 -13.06
CA GLU A 206 -9.53 15.48 -11.94
C GLU A 206 -9.16 13.99 -11.99
N PRO A 207 -9.18 13.29 -13.16
CA PRO A 207 -8.78 11.89 -13.21
C PRO A 207 -7.31 11.65 -12.83
N GLU A 208 -6.40 12.55 -13.21
CA GLU A 208 -4.99 12.48 -12.87
C GLU A 208 -4.76 12.78 -11.40
N PHE A 209 -5.44 13.80 -10.86
CA PHE A 209 -5.41 14.16 -9.46
C PHE A 209 -5.89 13.00 -8.59
N ARG A 210 -7.00 12.36 -8.94
CA ARG A 210 -7.56 11.20 -8.23
C ARG A 210 -6.57 10.02 -8.22
N ARG A 211 -5.96 9.70 -9.35
CA ARG A 211 -4.94 8.65 -9.44
C ARG A 211 -3.71 8.98 -8.59
N TYR A 212 -3.29 10.24 -8.61
CA TYR A 212 -2.13 10.65 -7.83
C TYR A 212 -2.40 10.64 -6.32
N LEU A 213 -3.61 10.98 -5.88
CA LEU A 213 -4.01 10.84 -4.49
C LEU A 213 -3.97 9.39 -4.02
N SER A 214 -4.41 8.42 -4.83
CA SER A 214 -4.28 6.99 -4.50
C SER A 214 -2.81 6.61 -4.28
N ARG A 215 -1.91 7.08 -5.14
CA ARG A 215 -0.48 6.90 -4.98
C ARG A 215 0.06 7.54 -3.69
N LEU A 216 -0.36 8.78 -3.38
CA LEU A 216 0.05 9.46 -2.15
C LEU A 216 -0.45 8.74 -0.90
N HIS A 217 -1.66 8.17 -0.92
CA HIS A 217 -2.16 7.33 0.16
C HIS A 217 -1.31 6.06 0.37
N THR A 218 -0.80 5.48 -0.72
CA THR A 218 0.15 4.36 -0.67
C THR A 218 1.49 4.79 -0.05
N LEU A 219 2.00 5.97 -0.41
CA LEU A 219 3.23 6.54 0.17
C LEU A 219 3.05 6.94 1.64
N ALA A 220 1.87 7.45 2.01
CA ALA A 220 1.54 7.78 3.39
C ALA A 220 1.51 6.54 4.29
N GLY A 221 1.11 5.38 3.73
CA GLY A 221 0.92 4.16 4.51
C GLY A 221 -0.15 4.36 5.59
N ASP A 222 0.22 4.17 6.84
CA ASP A 222 -0.67 4.27 8.00
C ASP A 222 -0.82 5.70 8.55
N ARG A 223 -0.16 6.68 7.93
CA ARG A 223 -0.16 8.09 8.38
C ARG A 223 -1.24 8.92 7.66
N PRO A 224 -1.67 10.05 8.25
CA PRO A 224 -2.50 11.02 7.56
C PRO A 224 -1.85 11.55 6.28
N LEU A 225 -2.65 11.76 5.24
CA LEU A 225 -2.27 12.50 4.04
C LEU A 225 -2.82 13.92 4.12
N VAL A 226 -1.94 14.92 4.04
CA VAL A 226 -2.32 16.34 3.98
C VAL A 226 -1.83 16.93 2.66
N LEU A 227 -2.75 17.45 1.86
CA LEU A 227 -2.40 18.27 0.73
C LEU A 227 -2.08 19.67 1.24
N THR A 228 -0.78 19.98 1.33
CA THR A 228 -0.30 21.24 1.91
C THR A 228 -0.32 22.39 0.92
N GLU A 229 -0.37 22.10 -0.37
CA GLU A 229 -0.63 23.09 -1.41
C GLU A 229 -1.34 22.45 -2.61
N PHE A 230 -2.35 23.14 -3.09
CA PHE A 230 -2.95 22.95 -4.41
C PHE A 230 -3.67 24.24 -4.78
N GLY A 231 -3.75 24.52 -6.08
CA GLY A 231 -4.32 25.76 -6.55
C GLY A 231 -4.11 25.97 -8.05
N ILE A 232 -4.63 27.08 -8.55
CA ILE A 232 -4.46 27.51 -9.94
C ILE A 232 -4.47 29.03 -10.02
N ASP A 233 -3.65 29.59 -10.91
CA ASP A 233 -3.48 31.03 -11.09
C ASP A 233 -4.63 31.63 -11.89
N SER A 234 -5.37 32.55 -11.29
CA SER A 234 -6.50 33.21 -11.94
C SER A 234 -6.13 34.30 -12.95
N ILE A 235 -4.87 34.78 -12.95
CA ILE A 235 -4.39 35.67 -14.01
C ILE A 235 -4.28 34.91 -15.33
N ARG A 236 -3.79 33.68 -15.27
CA ARG A 236 -3.56 32.86 -16.46
C ARG A 236 -4.82 32.15 -16.95
N GLU A 237 -5.60 31.62 -16.03
CA GLU A 237 -6.71 30.71 -16.33
C GLU A 237 -8.10 31.38 -16.17
N GLY A 238 -8.16 32.51 -15.48
CA GLY A 238 -9.42 33.21 -15.15
C GLY A 238 -10.03 32.75 -13.82
N GLU A 239 -10.78 33.67 -13.16
CA GLU A 239 -11.41 33.42 -11.86
C GLU A 239 -12.47 32.28 -11.91
N VAL A 240 -13.15 32.07 -13.05
CA VAL A 240 -14.16 31.01 -13.21
C VAL A 240 -13.49 29.62 -13.23
N VAL A 241 -12.39 29.48 -13.97
CA VAL A 241 -11.63 28.24 -14.03
C VAL A 241 -11.00 27.95 -12.69
N GLN A 242 -10.47 28.96 -12.00
CA GLN A 242 -9.95 28.82 -10.64
C GLN A 242 -11.04 28.25 -9.69
N ALA A 243 -12.23 28.83 -9.70
CA ALA A 243 -13.35 28.40 -8.86
C ALA A 243 -13.77 26.95 -9.14
N SER A 244 -13.91 26.59 -10.42
CA SER A 244 -14.28 25.21 -10.80
C SER A 244 -13.20 24.19 -10.42
N THR A 245 -11.93 24.51 -10.66
CA THR A 245 -10.79 23.65 -10.36
C THR A 245 -10.66 23.42 -8.85
N LEU A 246 -10.66 24.47 -8.05
CA LEU A 246 -10.58 24.35 -6.59
C LEU A 246 -11.79 23.60 -6.02
N SER A 247 -12.98 23.78 -6.58
CA SER A 247 -14.19 23.07 -6.13
C SER A 247 -14.02 21.56 -6.25
N TRP A 248 -13.60 21.04 -7.42
CA TRP A 248 -13.44 19.59 -7.56
C TRP A 248 -12.18 19.07 -6.87
N GLN A 249 -11.08 19.85 -6.78
CA GLN A 249 -9.88 19.44 -6.04
C GLN A 249 -10.18 19.19 -4.55
N VAL A 250 -10.85 20.14 -3.88
CA VAL A 250 -11.25 19.98 -2.48
C VAL A 250 -12.21 18.82 -2.31
N ARG A 251 -13.25 18.74 -3.14
CA ARG A 251 -14.21 17.64 -3.10
C ARG A 251 -13.51 16.28 -3.22
N THR A 252 -12.72 16.10 -4.27
CA THR A 252 -12.02 14.85 -4.56
C THR A 252 -11.06 14.45 -3.42
N ALA A 253 -10.34 15.42 -2.86
CA ALA A 253 -9.44 15.13 -1.73
C ALA A 253 -10.21 14.62 -0.50
N LEU A 254 -11.36 15.23 -0.17
CA LEU A 254 -12.21 14.80 0.94
C LEU A 254 -12.86 13.43 0.66
N GLU A 255 -13.38 13.20 -0.56
CA GLU A 255 -13.96 11.92 -0.99
C GLU A 255 -12.96 10.77 -0.88
N MET A 256 -11.69 11.04 -1.17
CA MET A 256 -10.62 10.04 -1.12
C MET A 256 -9.98 9.92 0.26
N GLY A 257 -10.44 10.66 1.25
CA GLY A 257 -10.00 10.54 2.63
C GLY A 257 -8.67 11.21 2.94
N ALA A 258 -8.32 12.30 2.23
CA ALA A 258 -7.25 13.16 2.68
C ALA A 258 -7.58 13.74 4.06
N ALA A 259 -6.65 13.60 5.01
CA ALA A 259 -6.83 14.10 6.38
C ALA A 259 -6.75 15.63 6.46
N GLY A 260 -6.26 16.26 5.40
CA GLY A 260 -6.21 17.72 5.32
C GLY A 260 -6.02 18.24 3.92
N THR A 261 -6.59 19.42 3.68
CA THR A 261 -6.49 20.18 2.43
C THR A 261 -6.15 21.63 2.75
N VAL A 262 -5.09 22.16 2.16
CA VAL A 262 -4.68 23.56 2.31
C VAL A 262 -4.61 24.21 0.94
N VAL A 263 -5.53 25.10 0.66
CA VAL A 263 -5.58 25.84 -0.60
C VAL A 263 -4.44 26.86 -0.67
N PHE A 264 -3.74 26.89 -1.74
CA PHE A 264 -2.76 27.91 -2.07
C PHE A 264 -3.44 28.92 -3.01
N SER A 265 -3.79 30.13 -2.53
CA SER A 265 -3.54 30.76 -1.23
C SER A 265 -4.76 31.56 -0.77
N PHE A 266 -4.70 32.21 0.42
CA PHE A 266 -5.79 33.09 0.87
C PHE A 266 -5.90 34.33 0.02
N THR A 267 -4.80 35.07 -0.19
CA THR A 267 -4.78 36.33 -0.94
C THR A 267 -3.79 36.28 -2.10
N ASP A 268 -3.95 37.17 -3.07
CA ASP A 268 -3.02 37.36 -4.19
C ASP A 268 -1.70 38.03 -3.79
N GLU A 269 -1.50 38.32 -2.52
CA GLU A 269 -0.24 38.87 -2.01
C GLU A 269 0.75 37.75 -1.74
N TRP A 270 1.92 37.90 -2.32
CA TRP A 270 3.04 36.98 -2.14
C TRP A 270 4.34 37.74 -2.22
N HIS A 271 5.14 37.71 -1.14
CA HIS A 271 6.44 38.39 -1.07
C HIS A 271 7.56 37.38 -0.92
N THR A 272 8.46 37.32 -1.86
CA THR A 272 9.65 36.45 -1.81
C THR A 272 10.80 37.10 -2.54
N GLY A 273 12.06 36.74 -2.18
CA GLY A 273 13.24 37.31 -2.81
C GLY A 273 13.39 38.82 -2.67
N GLY A 274 12.75 39.44 -1.68
CA GLY A 274 12.78 40.89 -1.44
C GLY A 274 11.80 41.70 -2.31
N CYS A 275 10.89 41.07 -3.04
CA CYS A 275 9.91 41.76 -3.87
C CYS A 275 8.53 41.05 -3.84
N ASP A 276 7.48 41.83 -4.14
CA ASP A 276 6.15 41.30 -4.31
C ASP A 276 5.99 40.65 -5.67
N ILE A 277 5.40 39.46 -5.69
CA ILE A 277 5.11 38.74 -6.93
C ILE A 277 3.79 39.20 -7.48
N ALA A 278 3.82 40.14 -8.41
CA ALA A 278 2.61 40.77 -8.94
C ALA A 278 1.90 39.95 -10.03
N ASN A 279 2.57 38.99 -10.65
CA ASN A 279 2.08 38.15 -11.73
C ASN A 279 1.53 36.79 -11.26
N TRP A 280 1.25 36.64 -9.96
CA TRP A 280 0.59 35.48 -9.34
C TRP A 280 -0.73 35.90 -8.73
N ALA A 281 -1.79 35.17 -8.99
CA ALA A 281 -3.11 35.40 -8.43
C ALA A 281 -3.79 34.07 -8.03
N PHE A 282 -3.17 33.36 -7.12
CA PHE A 282 -3.68 32.10 -6.56
C PHE A 282 -4.70 32.35 -5.43
N GLY A 283 -4.80 33.57 -4.93
CA GLY A 283 -5.66 33.93 -3.80
C GLY A 283 -7.14 33.60 -4.02
N LEU A 284 -7.80 33.22 -2.93
CA LEU A 284 -9.27 33.15 -2.85
C LEU A 284 -9.88 34.55 -2.77
N VAL A 285 -9.09 35.50 -2.27
CA VAL A 285 -9.41 36.93 -2.28
C VAL A 285 -8.31 37.70 -3.01
N THR A 286 -8.67 38.85 -3.57
CA THR A 286 -7.72 39.77 -4.19
C THR A 286 -6.87 40.49 -3.12
N ARG A 287 -5.89 41.29 -3.54
CA ARG A 287 -5.01 42.05 -2.62
C ARG A 287 -5.80 43.02 -1.73
N ASP A 288 -6.92 43.59 -2.21
CA ASP A 288 -7.86 44.44 -1.49
C ASP A 288 -8.96 43.66 -0.76
N ARG A 289 -8.83 42.35 -0.63
CA ARG A 289 -9.74 41.42 0.06
C ARG A 289 -11.12 41.26 -0.58
N ARG A 290 -11.30 41.64 -1.87
CA ARG A 290 -12.47 41.25 -2.63
C ARG A 290 -12.50 39.72 -2.79
N LYS A 291 -13.60 39.09 -2.40
CA LYS A 291 -13.81 37.65 -2.58
C LYS A 291 -13.93 37.34 -4.07
N LYS A 292 -13.14 36.37 -4.54
CA LYS A 292 -13.26 35.76 -5.87
C LYS A 292 -14.33 34.66 -5.88
N PRO A 293 -14.85 34.23 -7.05
CA PRO A 293 -15.75 33.08 -7.14
C PRO A 293 -15.20 31.81 -6.48
N ALA A 294 -13.88 31.64 -6.48
CA ALA A 294 -13.18 30.54 -5.83
C ALA A 294 -13.41 30.49 -4.32
N PHE A 295 -13.59 31.65 -3.64
CA PHE A 295 -13.89 31.70 -2.21
C PHE A 295 -15.20 30.95 -1.91
N GLU A 296 -16.28 31.24 -2.64
CA GLU A 296 -17.57 30.57 -2.44
C GLU A 296 -17.53 29.10 -2.86
N ALA A 297 -16.74 28.77 -3.89
CA ALA A 297 -16.57 27.40 -4.35
C ALA A 297 -15.89 26.53 -3.28
N VAL A 298 -14.85 27.02 -2.61
CA VAL A 298 -14.17 26.35 -1.51
C VAL A 298 -15.04 26.36 -0.25
N ARG A 299 -15.70 27.47 0.08
CA ARG A 299 -16.58 27.59 1.24
C ARG A 299 -17.67 26.52 1.24
N ARG A 300 -18.23 26.19 0.09
CA ARG A 300 -19.25 25.14 -0.05
C ARG A 300 -18.78 23.80 0.55
N TRP A 301 -17.52 23.44 0.38
CA TRP A 301 -16.95 22.18 0.86
C TRP A 301 -16.38 22.30 2.29
N TYR A 302 -15.82 23.45 2.63
CA TYR A 302 -15.21 23.66 3.95
C TYR A 302 -16.24 23.91 5.05
N ALA A 303 -17.33 24.62 4.76
CA ALA A 303 -18.40 24.89 5.70
C ALA A 303 -19.34 23.66 5.90
N ALA A 304 -19.31 22.67 5.00
CA ALA A 304 -20.10 21.49 5.14
C ALA A 304 -19.64 20.67 6.37
N ALA A 305 -20.61 20.27 7.19
CA ALA A 305 -20.34 19.36 8.29
C ALA A 305 -20.19 17.93 7.75
N GLY A 306 -19.00 17.35 7.87
CA GLY A 306 -18.74 15.98 7.47
C GLY A 306 -18.15 15.80 6.07
N LEU A 307 -18.25 14.57 5.56
CA LEU A 307 -17.76 14.19 4.24
C LEU A 307 -18.75 14.61 3.14
N PRO A 308 -18.28 14.77 1.88
CA PRO A 308 -19.16 14.97 0.75
C PRO A 308 -20.22 13.86 0.67
N ALA A 309 -21.49 14.27 0.43
CA ALA A 309 -22.57 13.29 0.31
C ALA A 309 -22.35 12.37 -0.89
N LEU A 310 -22.66 11.08 -0.71
CA LEU A 310 -22.60 10.10 -1.80
C LEU A 310 -23.80 10.33 -2.75
N PRO A 311 -23.68 9.95 -4.03
CA PRO A 311 -24.79 9.99 -4.98
C PRO A 311 -25.98 9.15 -4.52
N GLU A 312 -25.72 8.03 -3.86
CA GLU A 312 -26.69 7.10 -3.29
C GLU A 312 -26.13 6.42 -2.06
N TYR A 313 -27.00 5.86 -1.23
CA TYR A 313 -26.64 5.15 -0.01
C TYR A 313 -27.21 3.72 -0.05
N PRO A 314 -26.60 2.80 -0.82
CA PRO A 314 -27.04 1.40 -0.85
C PRO A 314 -26.99 0.80 0.55
N LYS A 315 -27.95 -0.10 0.87
CA LYS A 315 -27.96 -0.77 2.16
C LYS A 315 -26.75 -1.68 2.30
N VAL A 316 -26.04 -1.57 3.42
CA VAL A 316 -24.87 -2.38 3.76
C VAL A 316 -25.21 -3.32 4.92
N SER A 317 -24.93 -4.61 4.76
CA SER A 317 -24.94 -5.57 5.87
C SER A 317 -23.53 -5.75 6.39
N VAL A 318 -23.28 -5.38 7.65
CA VAL A 318 -22.00 -5.58 8.32
C VAL A 318 -22.04 -6.93 9.04
N VAL A 319 -21.22 -7.87 8.63
CA VAL A 319 -21.13 -9.21 9.18
C VAL A 319 -19.90 -9.34 10.06
N VAL A 320 -20.10 -9.71 11.32
CA VAL A 320 -19.05 -10.00 12.31
C VAL A 320 -19.13 -11.46 12.71
N CYS A 321 -18.07 -12.23 12.47
CA CYS A 321 -17.98 -13.60 12.95
C CYS A 321 -17.17 -13.65 14.23
N ALA A 322 -17.69 -14.25 15.28
CA ALA A 322 -17.09 -14.29 16.59
C ALA A 322 -16.93 -15.72 17.10
N TYR A 323 -15.77 -15.99 17.71
CA TYR A 323 -15.50 -17.22 18.45
C TYR A 323 -14.54 -16.95 19.61
N ASN A 324 -15.00 -17.03 20.84
CA ASN A 324 -14.23 -16.75 22.05
C ASN A 324 -13.54 -15.37 21.99
N ALA A 325 -14.33 -14.33 21.73
CA ALA A 325 -13.88 -12.95 21.51
C ALA A 325 -14.28 -12.02 22.68
N GLU A 326 -14.62 -12.55 23.86
CA GLU A 326 -15.03 -11.77 25.04
C GLU A 326 -14.20 -10.51 25.28
N PRO A 327 -12.84 -10.52 25.15
CA PRO A 327 -12.02 -9.34 25.46
C PRO A 327 -12.18 -8.16 24.50
N THR A 328 -12.71 -8.37 23.30
CA THR A 328 -12.74 -7.36 22.21
C THR A 328 -14.14 -7.09 21.66
N MET A 329 -15.09 -7.98 21.95
CA MET A 329 -16.44 -7.95 21.38
C MET A 329 -17.19 -6.64 21.66
N GLU A 330 -17.15 -6.17 22.91
CA GLU A 330 -17.81 -4.91 23.31
C GLU A 330 -17.27 -3.70 22.53
N ALA A 331 -15.94 -3.58 22.39
CA ALA A 331 -15.31 -2.49 21.63
C ALA A 331 -15.67 -2.57 20.15
N CYS A 332 -15.69 -3.75 19.57
CA CYS A 332 -16.10 -4.00 18.20
C CYS A 332 -17.53 -3.51 17.96
N LEU A 333 -18.49 -3.96 18.73
CA LEU A 333 -19.91 -3.63 18.56
C LEU A 333 -20.19 -2.15 18.83
N THR A 334 -19.57 -1.56 19.85
CA THR A 334 -19.66 -0.12 20.12
C THR A 334 -19.20 0.70 18.93
N SER A 335 -18.09 0.31 18.28
CA SER A 335 -17.60 1.01 17.10
C SER A 335 -18.56 0.90 15.92
N LEU A 336 -19.17 -0.25 15.73
CA LEU A 336 -20.15 -0.47 14.67
C LEU A 336 -21.45 0.34 14.87
N GLN A 337 -21.91 0.52 16.11
CA GLN A 337 -23.04 1.39 16.40
C GLN A 337 -22.74 2.88 16.23
N SER A 338 -21.44 3.25 16.21
CA SER A 338 -21.00 4.63 16.01
C SER A 338 -20.80 5.02 14.53
N LEU A 339 -21.09 4.12 13.59
CA LEU A 339 -20.92 4.36 12.16
C LEU A 339 -21.79 5.50 11.65
N LYS A 340 -21.18 6.41 10.90
CA LYS A 340 -21.83 7.57 10.27
C LYS A 340 -22.34 7.24 8.86
N TYR A 341 -23.12 6.17 8.73
CA TYR A 341 -23.70 5.74 7.46
C TYR A 341 -25.20 5.48 7.66
N PRO A 342 -26.10 6.02 6.79
CA PRO A 342 -27.53 6.04 7.10
C PRO A 342 -28.26 4.70 6.88
N ALA A 343 -27.73 3.80 6.03
CA ALA A 343 -28.44 2.61 5.60
C ALA A 343 -27.60 1.35 5.82
N TYR A 344 -27.53 0.87 7.05
CA TYR A 344 -26.82 -0.38 7.36
C TYR A 344 -27.53 -1.22 8.42
N GLU A 345 -27.13 -2.47 8.51
CA GLU A 345 -27.51 -3.42 9.56
C GLU A 345 -26.26 -4.15 10.06
N ILE A 346 -26.29 -4.64 11.28
CA ILE A 346 -25.20 -5.39 11.91
C ILE A 346 -25.70 -6.81 12.17
N ILE A 347 -24.93 -7.79 11.67
CA ILE A 347 -25.19 -9.21 11.86
C ILE A 347 -23.98 -9.82 12.56
N VAL A 348 -24.19 -10.38 13.72
CA VAL A 348 -23.16 -11.10 14.49
C VAL A 348 -23.45 -12.59 14.37
N VAL A 349 -22.46 -13.36 13.95
CA VAL A 349 -22.52 -14.82 13.93
C VAL A 349 -21.57 -15.35 15.00
N ASP A 350 -22.12 -15.80 16.10
CA ASP A 350 -21.41 -16.49 17.18
C ASP A 350 -21.24 -17.97 16.81
N ASP A 351 -20.00 -18.35 16.44
CA ASP A 351 -19.66 -19.69 15.97
C ASP A 351 -19.36 -20.65 17.13
N GLY A 352 -20.30 -20.70 18.09
CA GLY A 352 -20.25 -21.63 19.23
C GLY A 352 -19.23 -21.23 20.28
N SER A 353 -19.19 -19.96 20.67
CA SER A 353 -18.30 -19.47 21.74
C SER A 353 -18.62 -20.13 23.08
N THR A 354 -17.59 -20.37 23.89
CA THR A 354 -17.68 -20.98 25.23
C THR A 354 -17.45 -19.97 26.36
N ASP A 355 -17.12 -18.72 26.00
CA ASP A 355 -16.95 -17.57 26.88
C ASP A 355 -18.21 -16.67 26.82
N ARG A 356 -18.11 -15.44 27.33
CA ARG A 356 -19.24 -14.50 27.33
C ARG A 356 -19.47 -13.77 26.00
N THR A 357 -18.82 -14.17 24.92
CA THR A 357 -18.93 -13.50 23.59
C THR A 357 -20.38 -13.38 23.14
N GLY A 358 -21.15 -14.50 23.14
CA GLY A 358 -22.56 -14.49 22.74
C GLY A 358 -23.42 -13.61 23.64
N GLN A 359 -23.24 -13.68 24.98
CA GLN A 359 -23.95 -12.86 25.95
C GLN A 359 -23.70 -11.36 25.76
N ILE A 360 -22.46 -10.99 25.43
CA ILE A 360 -22.12 -9.60 25.12
C ILE A 360 -22.83 -9.17 23.82
N ALA A 361 -22.80 -9.99 22.77
CA ALA A 361 -23.49 -9.69 21.53
C ALA A 361 -25.01 -9.49 21.74
N ASP A 362 -25.65 -10.36 22.50
CA ASP A 362 -27.10 -10.29 22.83
C ASP A 362 -27.48 -9.05 23.66
N SER A 363 -26.53 -8.44 24.35
CA SER A 363 -26.77 -7.22 25.15
C SER A 363 -26.87 -5.94 24.33
N PHE A 364 -26.51 -5.98 23.03
CA PHE A 364 -26.55 -4.81 22.15
C PHE A 364 -27.86 -4.73 21.38
N GLU A 365 -28.60 -3.64 21.57
CA GLU A 365 -29.86 -3.42 20.83
C GLU A 365 -29.58 -3.12 19.34
N GLY A 366 -30.51 -3.57 18.48
CA GLY A 366 -30.43 -3.29 17.04
C GLY A 366 -29.42 -4.14 16.26
N ILE A 367 -28.85 -5.16 16.89
CA ILE A 367 -27.91 -6.12 16.27
C ILE A 367 -28.64 -7.46 16.08
N HIS A 368 -28.49 -8.04 14.89
CA HIS A 368 -29.01 -9.38 14.60
C HIS A 368 -27.95 -10.42 14.99
N VAL A 369 -28.14 -11.10 16.10
CA VAL A 369 -27.24 -12.16 16.60
C VAL A 369 -27.73 -13.53 16.17
N ILE A 370 -26.83 -14.35 15.62
CA ILE A 370 -27.06 -15.72 15.18
C ILE A 370 -26.08 -16.63 15.91
N HIS A 371 -26.60 -17.54 16.75
CA HIS A 371 -25.79 -18.55 17.42
C HIS A 371 -25.77 -19.85 16.62
N GLN A 372 -24.62 -20.45 16.43
CA GLN A 372 -24.46 -21.75 15.79
C GLN A 372 -23.42 -22.62 16.52
N GLU A 373 -23.42 -23.93 16.26
CA GLU A 373 -22.30 -24.78 16.63
C GLU A 373 -21.04 -24.39 15.87
N ASN A 374 -19.84 -24.55 16.47
CA ASN A 374 -18.57 -24.20 15.82
C ASN A 374 -18.35 -24.98 14.53
N LYS A 375 -18.54 -24.32 13.40
CA LYS A 375 -18.29 -24.82 12.04
C LYS A 375 -17.09 -24.17 11.36
N GLY A 376 -16.52 -23.15 11.99
CA GLY A 376 -15.36 -22.38 11.51
C GLY A 376 -15.75 -21.12 10.74
N LEU A 377 -14.77 -20.22 10.58
CA LEU A 377 -14.91 -18.86 10.10
C LEU A 377 -15.67 -18.74 8.76
N SER A 378 -15.29 -19.53 7.75
CA SER A 378 -15.96 -19.50 6.44
C SER A 378 -17.43 -19.89 6.52
N ALA A 379 -17.76 -20.87 7.35
CA ALA A 379 -19.16 -21.28 7.55
C ALA A 379 -19.97 -20.18 8.26
N ALA A 380 -19.39 -19.54 9.26
CA ALA A 380 -19.99 -18.39 9.95
C ALA A 380 -20.22 -17.21 9.00
N ARG A 381 -19.23 -16.89 8.14
CA ARG A 381 -19.39 -15.84 7.11
C ARG A 381 -20.53 -16.16 6.14
N ASN A 382 -20.65 -17.43 5.70
CA ASN A 382 -21.75 -17.84 4.82
C ASN A 382 -23.12 -17.72 5.49
N VAL A 383 -23.23 -18.01 6.78
CA VAL A 383 -24.47 -17.79 7.54
C VAL A 383 -24.79 -16.28 7.58
N GLY A 384 -23.79 -15.44 7.83
CA GLY A 384 -23.95 -14.00 7.80
C GLY A 384 -24.39 -13.48 6.41
N ILE A 385 -23.82 -14.00 5.31
CA ILE A 385 -24.25 -13.68 3.93
C ILE A 385 -25.72 -14.05 3.74
N GLY A 386 -26.13 -15.25 4.16
CA GLY A 386 -27.51 -15.73 4.04
C GLY A 386 -28.52 -14.88 4.82
N ALA A 387 -28.10 -14.25 5.90
CA ALA A 387 -28.95 -13.37 6.73
C ALA A 387 -28.92 -11.90 6.25
N SER A 388 -28.00 -11.55 5.34
CA SER A 388 -27.80 -10.18 4.87
C SER A 388 -28.93 -9.70 3.97
N LEU A 389 -29.43 -8.48 4.22
CA LEU A 389 -30.44 -7.81 3.40
C LEU A 389 -29.84 -6.69 2.54
N GLY A 390 -28.59 -6.30 2.77
CA GLY A 390 -27.89 -5.24 2.06
C GLY A 390 -27.46 -5.65 0.66
N GLU A 391 -27.32 -4.67 -0.22
CA GLU A 391 -26.72 -4.82 -1.55
C GLU A 391 -25.21 -5.07 -1.46
N ILE A 392 -24.59 -4.55 -0.41
CA ILE A 392 -23.18 -4.72 -0.08
C ILE A 392 -23.09 -5.48 1.24
N VAL A 393 -22.24 -6.51 1.28
CA VAL A 393 -21.89 -7.23 2.51
C VAL A 393 -20.46 -6.87 2.89
N ALA A 394 -20.31 -6.21 4.04
CA ALA A 394 -19.02 -5.80 4.60
C ALA A 394 -18.67 -6.72 5.77
N PHE A 395 -17.42 -7.17 5.83
CA PHE A 395 -16.92 -8.05 6.89
C PHE A 395 -15.86 -7.32 7.72
N THR A 396 -15.97 -7.51 9.02
CA THR A 396 -14.92 -7.19 9.98
C THR A 396 -14.81 -8.29 11.01
N ASP A 397 -13.67 -8.41 11.68
CA ASP A 397 -13.49 -9.44 12.70
C ASP A 397 -13.89 -8.92 14.09
N SER A 398 -14.26 -9.82 15.01
CA SER A 398 -14.64 -9.47 16.39
C SER A 398 -13.52 -8.86 17.23
N ASP A 399 -12.28 -8.88 16.73
CA ASP A 399 -11.11 -8.21 17.30
C ASP A 399 -10.70 -6.94 16.51
N CYS A 400 -11.71 -6.30 15.88
CA CYS A 400 -11.55 -5.04 15.16
C CYS A 400 -12.43 -3.93 15.76
N VAL A 401 -11.95 -2.70 15.62
CA VAL A 401 -12.69 -1.45 15.86
C VAL A 401 -12.72 -0.68 14.57
N VAL A 402 -13.87 -0.31 14.07
CA VAL A 402 -14.02 0.38 12.79
C VAL A 402 -13.95 1.90 12.96
N ASP A 403 -13.42 2.59 11.93
CA ASP A 403 -13.52 4.05 11.86
C ASP A 403 -14.98 4.48 11.63
N PRO A 404 -15.49 5.55 12.25
CA PRO A 404 -16.88 5.99 12.08
C PRO A 404 -17.30 6.25 10.63
N ASP A 405 -16.35 6.59 9.75
CA ASP A 405 -16.60 6.85 8.32
C ASP A 405 -16.24 5.65 7.43
N TRP A 406 -15.95 4.48 8.00
CA TRP A 406 -15.51 3.27 7.31
C TRP A 406 -16.42 2.86 6.15
N LEU A 407 -17.74 2.75 6.39
CA LEU A 407 -18.72 2.38 5.36
C LEU A 407 -18.84 3.45 4.28
N HIS A 408 -18.75 4.72 4.65
CA HIS A 408 -18.79 5.83 3.69
C HIS A 408 -17.67 5.70 2.64
N TYR A 409 -16.43 5.47 3.07
CA TYR A 409 -15.29 5.31 2.17
C TYR A 409 -15.33 4.03 1.34
N LEU A 410 -15.82 2.92 1.91
CA LEU A 410 -16.03 1.68 1.16
C LEU A 410 -17.05 1.89 0.04
N VAL A 411 -18.22 2.46 0.37
CA VAL A 411 -19.29 2.71 -0.61
C VAL A 411 -18.88 3.75 -1.63
N ALA A 412 -18.21 4.83 -1.24
CA ALA A 412 -17.64 5.80 -2.18
C ALA A 412 -16.76 5.12 -3.25
N THR A 413 -15.95 4.15 -2.82
CA THR A 413 -15.10 3.38 -3.73
C THR A 413 -15.92 2.46 -4.64
N PHE A 414 -16.96 1.77 -4.13
CA PHE A 414 -17.85 0.97 -4.97
C PHE A 414 -18.54 1.81 -6.05
N LEU A 415 -19.05 2.97 -5.68
CA LEU A 415 -19.79 3.84 -6.60
C LEU A 415 -18.90 4.50 -7.65
N SER A 416 -17.68 4.88 -7.29
CA SER A 416 -16.77 5.59 -8.20
C SER A 416 -15.99 4.66 -9.13
N SER A 417 -15.81 3.39 -8.78
CA SER A 417 -14.93 2.47 -9.52
C SER A 417 -15.64 1.31 -10.19
N GLY A 418 -16.85 0.96 -9.74
CA GLY A 418 -17.58 -0.22 -10.21
C GLY A 418 -16.94 -1.57 -9.83
N PHE A 419 -15.96 -1.62 -8.93
CA PHE A 419 -15.40 -2.86 -8.40
C PHE A 419 -16.48 -3.67 -7.66
N PRO A 420 -16.55 -5.00 -7.82
CA PRO A 420 -17.49 -5.86 -7.11
C PRO A 420 -17.03 -6.19 -5.68
N ALA A 421 -15.76 -5.95 -5.36
CA ALA A 421 -15.17 -6.15 -4.05
C ALA A 421 -14.23 -4.98 -3.73
N VAL A 422 -14.22 -4.53 -2.48
CA VAL A 422 -13.39 -3.42 -1.99
C VAL A 422 -12.89 -3.76 -0.60
N GLY A 423 -11.62 -3.47 -0.33
CA GLY A 423 -11.06 -3.56 1.01
C GLY A 423 -10.34 -2.29 1.42
N GLY A 424 -9.90 -2.24 2.66
CA GLY A 424 -9.16 -1.13 3.22
C GLY A 424 -8.02 -1.58 4.15
N PRO A 425 -7.23 -0.63 4.68
CA PRO A 425 -6.15 -0.94 5.60
C PRO A 425 -6.67 -1.39 6.97
N ASN A 426 -5.86 -2.22 7.65
CA ASN A 426 -6.07 -2.59 9.05
C ASN A 426 -4.83 -2.19 9.85
N LEU A 427 -5.00 -1.35 10.85
CA LEU A 427 -3.94 -0.77 11.65
C LEU A 427 -3.91 -1.39 13.04
N PRO A 428 -2.73 -1.55 13.69
CA PRO A 428 -2.69 -1.91 15.09
C PRO A 428 -3.23 -0.75 15.95
N PRO A 429 -4.00 -1.01 17.01
CA PRO A 429 -4.40 0.03 17.95
C PRO A 429 -3.18 0.70 18.62
N PRO A 430 -3.26 2.02 18.94
CA PRO A 430 -2.10 2.76 19.46
C PRO A 430 -1.61 2.31 20.85
N GLU A 431 -2.45 1.67 21.64
CA GLU A 431 -2.11 1.27 23.04
C GLU A 431 -2.17 -0.26 23.25
N ASP A 432 -1.59 -1.01 22.34
CA ASP A 432 -1.51 -2.47 22.48
C ASP A 432 -0.34 -2.87 23.41
N SER A 433 -0.27 -4.16 23.78
CA SER A 433 0.82 -4.65 24.61
C SER A 433 2.16 -4.67 23.87
N MET A 434 3.30 -4.68 24.59
CA MET A 434 4.63 -4.82 23.99
C MET A 434 4.70 -6.03 23.04
N VAL A 435 4.06 -7.17 23.41
CA VAL A 435 4.04 -8.36 22.53
C VAL A 435 3.24 -8.09 21.26
N ALA A 436 2.05 -7.45 21.38
CA ALA A 436 1.23 -7.13 20.24
C ALA A 436 1.90 -6.10 19.31
N ALA A 437 2.58 -5.09 19.86
CA ALA A 437 3.38 -4.13 19.10
C ALA A 437 4.54 -4.83 18.35
N CYS A 438 5.23 -5.76 19.01
CA CYS A 438 6.27 -6.57 18.34
C CYS A 438 5.69 -7.49 17.25
N VAL A 439 4.51 -8.08 17.46
CA VAL A 439 3.79 -8.88 16.44
C VAL A 439 3.38 -8.02 15.27
N ALA A 440 2.86 -6.82 15.50
CA ALA A 440 2.51 -5.86 14.46
C ALA A 440 3.71 -5.48 13.58
N ALA A 441 4.88 -5.27 14.22
CA ALA A 441 6.13 -4.92 13.54
C ALA A 441 6.83 -6.12 12.88
N SER A 442 6.37 -7.36 13.14
CA SER A 442 6.97 -8.59 12.60
C SER A 442 6.26 -9.01 11.31
N PRO A 443 6.96 -9.75 10.41
CA PRO A 443 6.35 -10.24 9.18
C PRO A 443 5.26 -11.28 9.42
N GLY A 444 4.26 -11.29 8.51
CA GLY A 444 3.22 -12.32 8.47
C GLY A 444 1.93 -11.98 9.18
N GLY A 445 1.66 -10.69 9.40
CA GLY A 445 0.33 -10.19 9.77
C GLY A 445 -0.67 -10.24 8.60
N PRO A 446 -1.95 -9.88 8.85
CA PRO A 446 -2.96 -9.75 7.80
C PRO A 446 -2.67 -8.47 6.99
N LEU A 447 -2.06 -8.62 5.83
CA LEU A 447 -1.66 -7.53 4.97
C LEU A 447 -2.43 -7.60 3.64
N HIS A 448 -2.83 -6.44 3.13
CA HIS A 448 -3.34 -6.34 1.77
C HIS A 448 -2.19 -6.43 0.75
N VAL A 449 -2.50 -6.93 -0.44
CA VAL A 449 -1.57 -6.98 -1.56
C VAL A 449 -2.15 -6.16 -2.68
N LEU A 450 -1.46 -5.09 -3.09
CA LEU A 450 -1.93 -4.19 -4.14
C LEU A 450 -1.25 -4.51 -5.48
N LEU A 451 -2.05 -4.55 -6.54
CA LEU A 451 -1.57 -4.63 -7.94
C LEU A 451 -1.08 -3.27 -8.42
N ASP A 452 -1.84 -2.22 -8.10
CA ASP A 452 -1.50 -0.82 -8.30
C ASP A 452 -2.03 0.02 -7.13
N ASP A 453 -2.09 1.34 -7.28
CA ASP A 453 -2.52 2.24 -6.20
C ASP A 453 -4.04 2.23 -5.93
N VAL A 454 -4.84 1.55 -6.75
CA VAL A 454 -6.32 1.45 -6.63
C VAL A 454 -6.84 0.02 -6.62
N GLU A 455 -6.07 -0.94 -7.16
CA GLU A 455 -6.48 -2.34 -7.31
C GLU A 455 -5.70 -3.26 -6.39
N ALA A 456 -6.41 -4.12 -5.70
CA ALA A 456 -5.82 -5.12 -4.82
C ALA A 456 -5.82 -6.52 -5.48
N GLU A 457 -4.78 -7.31 -5.20
CA GLU A 457 -4.79 -8.75 -5.42
C GLU A 457 -5.40 -9.49 -4.23
N HIS A 458 -5.26 -8.93 -3.03
CA HIS A 458 -5.78 -9.50 -1.80
C HIS A 458 -6.16 -8.39 -0.82
N ILE A 459 -7.32 -8.55 -0.20
CA ILE A 459 -7.83 -7.75 0.90
C ILE A 459 -8.05 -8.67 2.11
N PRO A 460 -7.57 -8.29 3.31
CA PRO A 460 -7.66 -9.15 4.49
C PRO A 460 -9.09 -9.24 5.03
N GLY A 461 -9.42 -10.39 5.58
CA GLY A 461 -10.76 -10.72 6.07
C GLY A 461 -11.34 -9.80 7.12
N CYS A 462 -10.49 -9.07 7.84
CA CYS A 462 -10.91 -8.11 8.86
C CYS A 462 -11.36 -6.75 8.28
N ASN A 463 -11.18 -6.52 6.96
CA ASN A 463 -11.60 -5.28 6.29
C ASN A 463 -11.84 -5.53 4.80
N MET A 464 -12.96 -6.16 4.49
CA MET A 464 -13.37 -6.48 3.13
C MET A 464 -14.88 -6.31 2.95
N ALA A 465 -15.29 -5.88 1.76
CA ALA A 465 -16.70 -5.74 1.39
C ALA A 465 -16.92 -6.23 -0.04
N PHE A 466 -18.11 -6.72 -0.33
CA PHE A 466 -18.46 -7.30 -1.62
C PHE A 466 -19.88 -6.89 -2.02
N ARG A 467 -20.16 -6.79 -3.31
CA ARG A 467 -21.52 -6.83 -3.79
C ARG A 467 -22.11 -8.21 -3.49
N ARG A 468 -23.29 -8.26 -2.86
CA ARG A 468 -23.90 -9.51 -2.41
C ARG A 468 -24.10 -10.49 -3.58
N GLU A 469 -24.59 -10.00 -4.71
CA GLU A 469 -24.80 -10.81 -5.92
C GLU A 469 -23.53 -11.56 -6.37
N VAL A 470 -22.37 -10.92 -6.26
CA VAL A 470 -21.08 -11.52 -6.65
C VAL A 470 -20.63 -12.57 -5.64
N LEU A 471 -20.87 -12.37 -4.35
CA LEU A 471 -20.63 -13.42 -3.33
C LEU A 471 -21.52 -14.65 -3.58
N GLU A 472 -22.79 -14.45 -3.89
CA GLU A 472 -23.74 -15.53 -4.21
C GLU A 472 -23.31 -16.26 -5.49
N GLU A 473 -22.92 -15.55 -6.54
CA GLU A 473 -22.41 -16.13 -7.81
C GLU A 473 -21.19 -17.03 -7.62
N ILE A 474 -20.25 -16.60 -6.77
CA ILE A 474 -19.05 -17.42 -6.51
C ILE A 474 -19.30 -18.52 -5.48
N GLY A 475 -20.49 -18.58 -4.85
CA GLY A 475 -20.86 -19.59 -3.86
C GLY A 475 -20.31 -19.29 -2.45
N GLY A 476 -20.10 -18.02 -2.11
CA GLY A 476 -19.62 -17.59 -0.79
C GLY A 476 -18.20 -18.02 -0.46
N PHE A 477 -17.92 -18.24 0.82
CA PHE A 477 -16.63 -18.72 1.33
C PHE A 477 -16.57 -20.25 1.35
N ASP A 478 -15.42 -20.87 1.05
CA ASP A 478 -15.24 -22.32 1.09
C ASP A 478 -15.08 -22.79 2.56
N PRO A 479 -15.99 -23.64 3.08
CA PRO A 479 -15.98 -24.09 4.48
C PRO A 479 -14.73 -24.90 4.90
N ILE A 480 -13.88 -25.30 3.94
CA ILE A 480 -12.61 -25.97 4.25
C ILE A 480 -11.67 -25.07 5.06
N TYR A 481 -11.78 -23.75 4.88
CA TYR A 481 -10.98 -22.75 5.59
C TYR A 481 -11.67 -22.39 6.93
N ARG A 482 -11.30 -23.07 7.99
CA ARG A 482 -11.93 -22.90 9.29
C ARG A 482 -11.42 -21.73 10.13
N SER A 483 -10.20 -21.24 9.85
CA SER A 483 -9.56 -20.23 10.71
C SER A 483 -8.72 -19.18 9.97
N ALA A 484 -8.36 -19.43 8.74
CA ALA A 484 -7.56 -18.51 7.90
C ALA A 484 -7.52 -19.00 6.45
N GLY A 485 -7.22 -18.10 5.51
CA GLY A 485 -7.00 -18.39 4.08
C GLY A 485 -8.28 -18.28 3.23
N ASP A 486 -9.39 -18.09 3.82
CA ASP A 486 -10.69 -17.89 3.18
C ASP A 486 -10.75 -16.54 2.44
N ASP A 487 -10.16 -15.50 3.00
CA ASP A 487 -9.97 -14.19 2.38
C ASP A 487 -9.09 -14.26 1.13
N VAL A 488 -8.01 -15.02 1.19
CA VAL A 488 -7.14 -15.28 0.02
C VAL A 488 -7.90 -16.09 -1.04
N ASP A 489 -8.60 -17.15 -0.63
CA ASP A 489 -9.37 -18.00 -1.54
C ASP A 489 -10.46 -17.23 -2.28
N VAL A 490 -11.27 -16.44 -1.56
CA VAL A 490 -12.35 -15.64 -2.16
C VAL A 490 -11.79 -14.61 -3.14
N CYS A 491 -10.71 -13.91 -2.79
CA CYS A 491 -10.05 -12.95 -3.69
C CYS A 491 -9.54 -13.63 -4.97
N TRP A 492 -8.90 -14.78 -4.86
CA TRP A 492 -8.40 -15.50 -6.03
C TRP A 492 -9.52 -16.11 -6.87
N ARG A 493 -10.63 -16.58 -6.29
CA ARG A 493 -11.79 -17.05 -7.03
C ARG A 493 -12.50 -15.93 -7.80
N LEU A 494 -12.56 -14.72 -7.25
CA LEU A 494 -13.05 -13.54 -7.96
C LEU A 494 -12.18 -13.23 -9.18
N GLN A 495 -10.86 -13.18 -8.99
CA GLN A 495 -9.92 -12.89 -10.07
C GLN A 495 -9.92 -13.99 -11.15
N ASP A 496 -10.08 -15.25 -10.76
CA ASP A 496 -10.20 -16.38 -11.71
C ASP A 496 -11.46 -16.26 -12.60
N ARG A 497 -12.48 -15.47 -12.17
CA ARG A 497 -13.67 -15.10 -12.95
C ARG A 497 -13.55 -13.78 -13.71
N GLY A 498 -12.39 -13.12 -13.62
CA GLY A 498 -12.14 -11.84 -14.29
C GLY A 498 -12.59 -10.60 -13.48
N TYR A 499 -13.06 -10.78 -12.25
CA TYR A 499 -13.37 -9.65 -11.38
C TYR A 499 -12.13 -8.97 -10.84
N ARG A 500 -12.21 -7.66 -10.68
CA ARG A 500 -11.17 -6.83 -10.08
C ARG A 500 -11.57 -6.48 -8.65
N ILE A 501 -10.61 -6.25 -7.79
CA ILE A 501 -10.81 -5.92 -6.38
C ILE A 501 -10.27 -4.53 -6.13
N GLY A 502 -11.08 -3.63 -5.58
CA GLY A 502 -10.71 -2.26 -5.25
C GLY A 502 -10.03 -2.15 -3.88
N PHE A 503 -9.30 -1.07 -3.70
CA PHE A 503 -8.71 -0.72 -2.41
C PHE A 503 -9.08 0.71 -2.04
N SER A 504 -9.71 0.87 -0.88
CA SER A 504 -10.09 2.16 -0.31
C SER A 504 -9.15 2.53 0.84
N PRO A 505 -8.16 3.39 0.62
CA PRO A 505 -7.12 3.66 1.61
C PRO A 505 -7.59 4.41 2.86
N ALA A 506 -8.76 5.03 2.82
CA ALA A 506 -9.36 5.74 3.94
C ALA A 506 -10.36 4.90 4.75
N ALA A 507 -10.83 3.77 4.20
CA ALA A 507 -11.72 2.84 4.88
C ALA A 507 -10.92 1.97 5.85
N MET A 508 -10.48 2.54 6.97
CA MET A 508 -9.60 1.84 7.90
C MET A 508 -10.36 1.17 9.04
N VAL A 509 -9.76 0.10 9.55
CA VAL A 509 -10.15 -0.54 10.80
C VAL A 509 -8.93 -0.68 11.70
N TRP A 510 -9.15 -0.61 13.02
CA TRP A 510 -8.17 -0.97 14.01
C TRP A 510 -8.30 -2.47 14.30
N HIS A 511 -7.19 -3.23 14.18
CA HIS A 511 -7.20 -4.67 14.37
C HIS A 511 -6.22 -5.05 15.48
N PHE A 512 -6.73 -5.57 16.60
CA PHE A 512 -5.92 -6.02 17.73
C PHE A 512 -5.01 -7.17 17.32
N ARG A 513 -3.73 -7.03 17.58
CA ARG A 513 -2.74 -8.07 17.31
C ARG A 513 -2.68 -9.08 18.44
N ARG A 514 -2.14 -10.26 18.15
CA ARG A 514 -1.96 -11.31 19.17
C ARG A 514 -1.02 -10.83 20.28
N ASN A 515 -1.52 -10.78 21.51
CA ASN A 515 -0.84 -10.18 22.65
C ASN A 515 -0.06 -11.18 23.51
N THR A 516 -0.03 -12.45 23.13
CA THR A 516 0.74 -13.51 23.78
C THR A 516 1.48 -14.36 22.74
N MET A 517 2.65 -14.87 23.12
CA MET A 517 3.43 -15.78 22.28
C MET A 517 2.66 -17.05 21.91
N LYS A 518 1.85 -17.58 22.82
CA LYS A 518 1.01 -18.77 22.56
C LYS A 518 -0.01 -18.51 21.45
N ALA A 519 -0.70 -17.36 21.50
CA ALA A 519 -1.67 -16.96 20.48
C ALA A 519 -0.99 -16.70 19.12
N TYR A 520 0.17 -16.05 19.11
CA TYR A 520 0.98 -15.84 17.90
C TYR A 520 1.40 -17.15 17.25
N ILE A 521 1.94 -18.09 18.02
CA ILE A 521 2.34 -19.41 17.52
C ILE A 521 1.13 -20.15 16.93
N GLY A 522 -0.02 -20.10 17.62
CA GLY A 522 -1.28 -20.66 17.11
C GLY A 522 -1.68 -20.07 15.77
N GLN A 523 -1.60 -18.75 15.63
CA GLN A 523 -1.90 -18.04 14.38
C GLN A 523 -0.95 -18.45 13.24
N GLN A 524 0.37 -18.51 13.48
CA GLN A 524 1.34 -18.92 12.46
C GLN A 524 1.12 -20.36 11.99
N LYS A 525 0.74 -21.27 12.90
CA LYS A 525 0.34 -22.65 12.55
C LYS A 525 -0.95 -22.66 11.71
N GLY A 526 -1.93 -21.85 12.07
CA GLY A 526 -3.17 -21.67 11.30
C GLY A 526 -2.89 -21.22 9.87
N TYR A 527 -2.02 -20.22 9.70
CA TYR A 527 -1.59 -19.74 8.38
C TYR A 527 -0.85 -20.82 7.57
N GLY A 528 0.06 -21.60 8.20
CA GLY A 528 0.73 -22.69 7.51
C GLY A 528 -0.22 -23.79 7.01
N LYS A 529 -1.25 -24.13 7.81
CA LYS A 529 -2.33 -25.03 7.40
C LYS A 529 -3.11 -24.44 6.21
N ALA A 530 -3.50 -23.16 6.28
CA ALA A 530 -4.22 -22.46 5.23
C ALA A 530 -3.42 -22.42 3.92
N GLU A 531 -2.12 -22.12 3.96
CA GLU A 531 -1.23 -22.15 2.79
C GLU A 531 -1.20 -23.53 2.11
N ALA A 532 -1.22 -24.63 2.89
CA ALA A 532 -1.29 -25.97 2.33
C ALA A 532 -2.63 -26.24 1.62
N LEU A 533 -3.75 -25.80 2.20
CA LEU A 533 -5.08 -25.93 1.60
C LEU A 533 -5.20 -25.09 0.32
N LEU A 534 -4.72 -23.86 0.37
CA LEU A 534 -4.66 -22.95 -0.78
C LEU A 534 -3.78 -23.54 -1.91
N TYR A 535 -2.66 -24.18 -1.57
CA TYR A 535 -1.82 -24.84 -2.56
C TYR A 535 -2.60 -25.90 -3.36
N PHE A 536 -3.40 -26.73 -2.71
CA PHE A 536 -4.19 -27.74 -3.42
C PHE A 536 -5.31 -27.15 -4.26
N ARG A 537 -5.87 -26.00 -3.82
CA ARG A 537 -6.96 -25.33 -4.54
C ARG A 537 -6.47 -24.44 -5.69
N HIS A 538 -5.34 -23.76 -5.49
CA HIS A 538 -4.76 -22.77 -6.41
C HIS A 538 -3.26 -23.06 -6.68
N PRO A 539 -2.90 -24.25 -7.20
CA PRO A 539 -1.49 -24.64 -7.35
C PRO A 539 -0.67 -23.68 -8.21
N GLN A 540 -1.31 -23.00 -9.18
CA GLN A 540 -0.68 -21.97 -10.03
C GLN A 540 -0.14 -20.78 -9.25
N ARG A 541 -0.71 -20.48 -8.10
CA ARG A 541 -0.33 -19.35 -7.23
C ARG A 541 0.83 -19.68 -6.29
N PHE A 542 1.45 -20.85 -6.43
CA PHE A 542 2.54 -21.30 -5.56
C PHE A 542 3.78 -21.68 -6.35
N ASN A 543 4.93 -21.57 -5.69
CA ASN A 543 6.19 -22.09 -6.24
C ASN A 543 6.40 -23.57 -5.85
N ALA A 544 7.49 -24.16 -6.32
CA ALA A 544 7.82 -25.56 -6.05
C ALA A 544 8.03 -25.91 -4.56
N LEU A 545 8.34 -24.93 -3.73
CA LEU A 545 8.51 -25.07 -2.27
C LEU A 545 7.22 -24.76 -1.50
N GLY A 546 6.10 -24.52 -2.21
CA GLY A 546 4.81 -24.21 -1.59
C GLY A 546 4.69 -22.79 -1.00
N TYR A 547 5.55 -21.86 -1.41
CA TYR A 547 5.39 -20.44 -1.08
C TYR A 547 4.45 -19.79 -2.09
N SER A 548 3.52 -18.98 -1.59
CA SER A 548 2.60 -18.20 -2.43
C SER A 548 3.34 -17.20 -3.33
N ARG A 549 2.85 -17.08 -4.55
CA ARG A 549 3.32 -16.08 -5.51
C ARG A 549 2.26 -14.99 -5.60
N TRP A 550 2.67 -13.77 -5.28
CA TRP A 550 1.83 -12.59 -5.45
C TRP A 550 2.23 -11.85 -6.72
N ARG A 551 1.25 -11.37 -7.48
CA ARG A 551 1.47 -10.48 -8.62
C ARG A 551 1.73 -9.06 -8.14
N GLY A 552 1.04 -8.66 -7.07
CA GLY A 552 1.10 -7.36 -6.47
C GLY A 552 2.23 -7.20 -5.45
N ARG A 553 2.24 -6.02 -4.81
CA ARG A 553 3.18 -5.67 -3.75
C ARG A 553 2.53 -5.84 -2.39
N ILE A 554 3.28 -6.44 -1.46
CA ILE A 554 2.91 -6.49 -0.04
C ILE A 554 3.41 -5.20 0.60
N TYR A 555 2.49 -4.32 0.97
CA TYR A 555 2.82 -3.10 1.68
C TYR A 555 3.18 -3.41 3.14
N GLY A 556 4.24 -2.75 3.67
CA GLY A 556 4.77 -3.00 5.01
C GLY A 556 5.62 -4.27 5.17
N GLY A 557 5.89 -5.00 4.09
CA GLY A 557 6.70 -6.22 4.12
C GLY A 557 8.21 -5.97 4.22
N ILE A 558 8.96 -7.00 4.64
CA ILE A 558 10.44 -7.01 4.78
C ILE A 558 11.17 -6.86 3.42
N SER A 559 10.46 -6.78 2.32
CA SER A 559 11.03 -6.80 0.97
C SER A 559 12.08 -5.71 0.71
N ALA A 560 12.06 -4.63 1.48
CA ALA A 560 13.05 -3.56 1.40
C ALA A 560 14.41 -3.89 2.07
N LEU A 561 14.50 -4.93 2.90
CA LEU A 561 15.68 -5.22 3.70
C LEU A 561 16.86 -5.80 2.93
N PHE A 562 16.60 -6.49 1.82
CA PHE A 562 17.61 -7.22 1.05
C PHE A 562 17.58 -6.97 -0.45
N SER A 563 17.18 -5.77 -0.88
CA SER A 563 17.49 -5.36 -2.23
C SER A 563 19.00 -5.14 -2.32
N LEU A 564 19.72 -6.13 -2.81
CA LEU A 564 21.14 -6.02 -3.17
C LEU A 564 21.35 -5.02 -4.33
N ARG A 565 20.28 -4.54 -4.92
CA ARG A 565 20.29 -3.52 -5.97
C ARG A 565 19.68 -2.24 -5.43
N ARG A 566 20.38 -1.13 -5.60
CA ARG A 566 19.84 0.19 -5.28
C ARG A 566 18.62 0.48 -6.16
N PRO A 567 17.54 1.05 -5.62
CA PRO A 567 16.46 1.53 -6.45
C PRO A 567 17.02 2.57 -7.44
N VAL A 568 16.62 2.48 -8.70
CA VAL A 568 16.95 3.48 -9.71
C VAL A 568 15.80 4.46 -9.78
N ILE A 569 16.09 5.74 -9.67
CA ILE A 569 15.11 6.81 -9.78
C ILE A 569 15.22 7.38 -11.18
N TYR A 570 14.13 7.31 -11.94
CA TYR A 570 14.03 7.98 -13.22
C TYR A 570 13.34 9.33 -13.04
N GLY A 571 14.08 10.41 -13.22
CA GLY A 571 13.59 11.77 -13.04
C GLY A 571 13.38 12.52 -14.36
N GLY A 572 13.28 11.82 -15.49
CA GLY A 572 13.26 12.45 -16.80
C GLY A 572 14.61 13.11 -17.16
N VAL A 573 14.62 13.89 -18.22
CA VAL A 573 15.83 14.61 -18.65
C VAL A 573 16.24 15.60 -17.54
N PHE A 574 17.48 15.51 -17.09
CA PHE A 574 18.05 16.33 -16.01
C PHE A 574 17.37 16.19 -14.63
N GLY A 575 16.61 15.12 -14.40
CA GLY A 575 15.95 14.87 -13.12
C GLY A 575 14.78 15.79 -12.80
N ARG A 576 14.19 16.42 -13.81
CA ARG A 576 13.05 17.35 -13.69
C ARG A 576 11.71 16.75 -14.14
N GLY A 577 11.61 15.43 -14.25
CA GLY A 577 10.33 14.77 -14.54
C GLY A 577 9.32 15.03 -13.43
N LEU A 578 8.06 15.29 -13.79
CA LEU A 578 6.99 15.58 -12.84
C LEU A 578 6.69 14.38 -11.93
N PHE A 579 6.84 13.17 -12.44
CA PHE A 579 6.60 11.94 -11.71
C PHE A 579 7.89 11.13 -11.68
N GLN A 580 8.41 10.92 -10.48
CA GLN A 580 9.59 10.11 -10.26
C GLN A 580 9.15 8.68 -10.02
N THR A 581 9.47 7.77 -10.90
CA THR A 581 9.18 6.36 -10.71
C THR A 581 10.35 5.68 -10.01
N LEU A 582 10.11 5.14 -8.83
CA LEU A 582 11.05 4.29 -8.12
C LEU A 582 11.10 2.92 -8.77
N TYR A 583 12.26 2.59 -9.30
CA TYR A 583 12.58 1.27 -9.82
C TYR A 583 13.12 0.39 -8.71
N GLN A 584 12.22 -0.27 -8.00
CA GLN A 584 12.63 -1.34 -7.12
C GLN A 584 12.64 -2.64 -7.93
N PRO A 585 13.78 -3.32 -8.03
CA PRO A 585 13.79 -4.63 -8.66
C PRO A 585 12.84 -5.55 -7.87
N PRO A 586 12.07 -6.42 -8.54
CA PRO A 586 11.19 -7.35 -7.85
C PRO A 586 12.01 -8.15 -6.84
N SER A 587 11.44 -8.37 -5.66
CA SER A 587 12.07 -9.18 -4.62
C SER A 587 12.41 -10.57 -5.18
N THR A 588 13.67 -10.97 -5.06
CA THR A 588 14.12 -12.26 -5.56
C THR A 588 14.03 -13.30 -4.45
N VAL A 589 13.94 -14.60 -4.81
CA VAL A 589 14.01 -15.70 -3.84
C VAL A 589 15.23 -15.57 -2.93
N LEU A 590 16.35 -15.05 -3.45
CA LEU A 590 17.56 -14.80 -2.68
C LEU A 590 17.36 -13.81 -1.52
N SER A 591 16.45 -12.86 -1.67
CA SER A 591 16.14 -11.87 -0.62
C SER A 591 15.42 -12.48 0.59
N TYR A 592 14.71 -13.59 0.39
CA TYR A 592 13.98 -14.28 1.46
C TYR A 592 14.65 -15.56 1.95
N LEU A 593 15.68 -16.03 1.24
CA LEU A 593 16.33 -17.30 1.51
C LEU A 593 16.75 -17.47 2.98
N PRO A 594 17.40 -16.47 3.65
CA PRO A 594 17.83 -16.59 5.03
C PRO A 594 16.69 -16.80 6.05
N PHE A 595 15.44 -16.46 5.67
CA PHE A 595 14.27 -16.62 6.53
C PHE A 595 13.50 -17.92 6.29
N THR A 596 13.91 -18.71 5.28
CA THR A 596 13.21 -19.94 4.92
C THR A 596 13.64 -21.11 5.80
N LEU A 597 12.70 -22.04 6.03
CA LEU A 597 12.97 -23.28 6.74
C LEU A 597 14.05 -24.11 6.03
N GLU A 598 13.98 -24.18 4.71
CA GLU A 598 14.86 -24.98 3.85
C GLU A 598 16.33 -24.52 3.98
N TRP A 599 16.56 -23.21 3.94
CA TRP A 599 17.90 -22.64 4.15
C TRP A 599 18.46 -22.99 5.52
N ASN A 600 17.66 -22.79 6.57
CA ASN A 600 18.09 -23.03 7.93
C ASN A 600 18.29 -24.54 8.21
N LEU A 601 17.47 -25.41 7.59
CA LEU A 601 17.66 -26.86 7.65
C LEU A 601 18.97 -27.29 6.97
N VAL A 602 19.25 -26.79 5.77
CA VAL A 602 20.52 -27.07 5.06
C VAL A 602 21.70 -26.56 5.88
N ALA A 603 21.62 -25.36 6.44
CA ALA A 603 22.67 -24.81 7.30
C ALA A 603 22.90 -25.67 8.55
N ALA A 604 21.84 -26.15 9.20
CA ALA A 604 21.91 -27.03 10.36
C ALA A 604 22.50 -28.41 10.00
N LEU A 605 22.12 -28.98 8.85
CA LEU A 605 22.69 -30.23 8.35
C LEU A 605 24.18 -30.12 8.01
N LEU A 606 24.59 -28.99 7.40
CA LEU A 606 25.99 -28.69 7.12
C LEU A 606 26.80 -28.56 8.43
N LEU A 607 26.22 -27.90 9.44
CA LEU A 607 26.85 -27.77 10.75
C LEU A 607 27.01 -29.15 11.41
N ALA A 608 25.96 -29.97 11.42
CA ALA A 608 26.00 -31.33 11.97
C ALA A 608 27.03 -32.19 11.23
N TYR A 609 27.07 -32.14 9.92
CA TYR A 609 28.10 -32.85 9.14
C TYR A 609 29.51 -32.40 9.48
N ALA A 610 29.75 -31.12 9.57
CA ALA A 610 31.04 -30.54 9.89
C ALA A 610 31.54 -30.88 11.32
N THR A 611 30.61 -30.92 12.29
CA THR A 611 30.92 -31.33 13.66
C THR A 611 31.32 -32.80 13.76
N VAL A 612 30.72 -33.70 12.96
CA VAL A 612 31.04 -35.12 12.90
C VAL A 612 32.38 -35.37 12.20
N ARG A 613 32.66 -34.62 11.11
CA ARG A 613 33.86 -34.83 10.28
C ARG A 613 35.08 -34.03 10.73
N GLY A 614 34.89 -33.02 11.56
CA GLY A 614 35.92 -32.08 12.01
C GLY A 614 36.33 -31.04 10.95
N GLY A 615 36.53 -29.79 11.35
CA GLY A 615 37.28 -28.78 10.59
C GLY A 615 36.52 -27.77 9.72
N TRP A 616 35.25 -27.99 9.33
CA TRP A 616 34.49 -27.09 8.39
C TRP A 616 33.20 -26.53 8.99
N ALA A 617 33.15 -26.36 10.32
CA ALA A 617 31.96 -25.92 11.03
C ALA A 617 31.42 -24.57 10.53
N TRP A 618 32.27 -23.70 9.99
CA TRP A 618 31.92 -22.43 9.45
C TRP A 618 30.92 -22.50 8.26
N LEU A 619 30.91 -23.64 7.52
CA LEU A 619 29.96 -23.85 6.42
C LEU A 619 28.50 -23.87 6.90
N GLY A 620 28.25 -24.31 8.13
CA GLY A 620 26.90 -24.25 8.73
C GLY A 620 26.69 -23.03 9.61
N VAL A 621 27.73 -22.59 10.33
CA VAL A 621 27.66 -21.42 11.22
C VAL A 621 27.41 -20.13 10.43
N ALA A 622 28.13 -19.90 9.32
CA ALA A 622 28.00 -18.69 8.54
C ALA A 622 26.57 -18.47 7.96
N PRO A 623 25.89 -19.46 7.35
CA PRO A 623 24.52 -19.31 6.91
C PRO A 623 23.52 -19.03 8.05
N LEU A 624 23.68 -19.68 9.22
CA LEU A 624 22.84 -19.41 10.38
C LEU A 624 23.07 -18.01 10.94
N ALA A 625 24.33 -17.59 11.07
CA ALA A 625 24.70 -16.24 11.49
C ALA A 625 24.12 -15.18 10.52
N LEU A 626 24.15 -15.45 9.23
CA LEU A 626 23.52 -14.58 8.22
C LEU A 626 22.00 -14.45 8.48
N SER A 627 21.30 -15.57 8.74
CA SER A 627 19.86 -15.54 9.06
C SER A 627 19.58 -14.66 10.26
N TRP A 628 20.34 -14.80 11.35
CA TRP A 628 20.19 -13.97 12.55
C TRP A 628 20.57 -12.51 12.32
N ALA A 629 21.65 -12.23 11.57
CA ALA A 629 22.03 -10.88 11.21
C ALA A 629 20.92 -10.18 10.38
N CYS A 630 20.28 -10.94 9.50
CA CYS A 630 19.14 -10.48 8.73
C CYS A 630 17.94 -10.16 9.63
N CYS A 631 17.60 -11.04 10.57
CA CYS A 631 16.50 -10.83 11.52
C CYS A 631 16.76 -9.64 12.45
N LEU A 632 17.98 -9.48 12.95
CA LEU A 632 18.38 -8.32 13.75
C LEU A 632 18.32 -7.03 12.94
N GLY A 633 18.82 -7.04 11.70
CA GLY A 633 18.73 -5.89 10.81
C GLY A 633 17.28 -5.48 10.53
N ALA A 634 16.37 -6.46 10.39
CA ALA A 634 14.94 -6.23 10.29
C ALA A 634 14.39 -5.57 11.55
N ALA A 635 14.69 -6.14 12.70
CA ALA A 635 14.23 -5.64 13.98
C ALA A 635 14.72 -4.22 14.29
N LEU A 636 15.97 -3.90 13.95
CA LEU A 636 16.54 -2.55 14.15
C LEU A 636 15.88 -1.50 13.27
N ARG A 637 15.42 -1.87 12.08
CA ARG A 637 14.74 -0.99 11.12
C ARG A 637 13.21 -0.95 11.29
N ALA A 638 12.65 -1.89 12.05
CA ALA A 638 11.20 -1.93 12.27
C ALA A 638 10.72 -0.64 12.95
N ARG A 639 9.61 -0.11 12.45
CA ARG A 639 8.90 0.99 13.11
C ARG A 639 8.17 0.42 14.31
N VAL A 640 8.45 0.93 15.45
CA VAL A 640 7.85 0.48 16.70
C VAL A 640 7.57 1.68 17.58
N ASP A 641 6.47 1.61 18.28
CA ASP A 641 6.11 2.54 19.32
C ASP A 641 7.09 2.47 20.51
N GLU A 642 7.04 3.44 21.42
CA GLU A 642 7.91 3.48 22.60
C GLU A 642 7.88 2.17 23.40
N LEU A 643 6.73 1.49 23.48
CA LEU A 643 6.56 0.20 24.17
C LEU A 643 7.48 -0.91 23.63
N ALA A 644 7.72 -0.95 22.33
CA ALA A 644 8.55 -1.96 21.66
C ALA A 644 9.92 -1.41 21.19
N GLY A 645 10.20 -0.12 21.41
CA GLY A 645 11.41 0.57 20.96
C GLY A 645 12.70 0.14 21.67
N GLY A 646 12.58 -0.41 22.88
CA GLY A 646 13.71 -0.86 23.69
C GLY A 646 14.38 -2.14 23.18
N LEU A 647 15.56 -2.46 23.74
CA LEU A 647 16.34 -3.65 23.35
C LEU A 647 15.52 -4.95 23.43
N ARG A 648 14.69 -5.10 24.46
CA ARG A 648 13.83 -6.29 24.64
C ARG A 648 12.81 -6.43 23.50
N GLY A 649 12.17 -5.33 23.10
CA GLY A 649 11.24 -5.33 21.96
C GLY A 649 11.95 -5.67 20.65
N ARG A 650 13.11 -5.06 20.40
CA ARG A 650 13.91 -5.35 19.19
C ARG A 650 14.36 -6.80 19.12
N LEU A 651 14.78 -7.39 20.22
CA LEU A 651 15.13 -8.82 20.30
C LEU A 651 13.90 -9.70 20.05
N LEU A 652 12.74 -9.35 20.63
CA LEU A 652 11.51 -10.10 20.38
C LEU A 652 11.11 -10.05 18.91
N ILE A 653 11.17 -8.87 18.25
CA ILE A 653 10.90 -8.75 16.81
C ILE A 653 11.86 -9.65 16.01
N ALA A 654 13.14 -9.67 16.34
CA ALA A 654 14.11 -10.55 15.67
C ALA A 654 13.75 -12.04 15.83
N VAL A 655 13.34 -12.45 17.02
CA VAL A 655 12.89 -13.83 17.34
C VAL A 655 11.62 -14.17 16.55
N LEU A 656 10.61 -13.27 16.53
CA LEU A 656 9.37 -13.46 15.77
C LEU A 656 9.65 -13.56 14.27
N THR A 657 10.54 -12.70 13.75
CA THR A 657 10.97 -12.70 12.35
C THR A 657 11.67 -13.99 11.94
N TYR A 658 12.43 -14.59 12.85
CA TYR A 658 13.12 -15.85 12.59
C TYR A 658 12.18 -17.06 12.67
N PHE A 659 11.44 -17.20 13.77
CA PHE A 659 10.62 -18.38 14.03
C PHE A 659 9.25 -18.39 13.34
N GLY A 660 8.65 -17.23 13.09
CA GLY A 660 7.33 -17.13 12.46
C GLY A 660 7.24 -17.85 11.10
N PRO A 661 8.10 -17.52 10.12
CA PRO A 661 8.13 -18.18 8.81
C PRO A 661 8.47 -19.68 8.91
N MET A 662 9.31 -20.09 9.86
CA MET A 662 9.67 -21.49 10.07
C MET A 662 8.48 -22.31 10.57
N LEU A 663 7.77 -21.81 11.59
CA LEU A 663 6.58 -22.48 12.13
C LEU A 663 5.51 -22.65 11.05
N ARG A 664 5.30 -21.59 10.26
CA ARG A 664 4.38 -21.59 9.13
C ARG A 664 4.76 -22.64 8.09
N SER A 665 6.04 -22.70 7.71
CA SER A 665 6.54 -23.68 6.73
C SER A 665 6.45 -25.11 7.24
N LEU A 666 6.76 -25.37 8.52
CA LEU A 666 6.63 -26.70 9.15
C LEU A 666 5.17 -27.20 9.09
N GLU A 667 4.21 -26.36 9.48
CA GLU A 667 2.80 -26.75 9.42
C GLU A 667 2.32 -26.91 7.98
N ARG A 668 2.77 -26.06 7.04
CA ARG A 668 2.47 -26.20 5.60
C ARG A 668 2.93 -27.56 5.07
N TYR A 669 4.18 -27.97 5.34
CA TYR A 669 4.69 -29.26 4.88
C TYR A 669 3.98 -30.44 5.53
N LYS A 670 3.68 -30.35 6.82
CA LYS A 670 2.90 -31.37 7.54
C LYS A 670 1.52 -31.59 6.92
N TRP A 671 0.82 -30.53 6.58
CA TRP A 671 -0.50 -30.61 5.92
C TRP A 671 -0.39 -30.97 4.45
N TRP A 672 0.68 -30.57 3.80
CA TRP A 672 0.96 -30.94 2.41
C TRP A 672 1.12 -32.45 2.25
N VAL A 673 1.93 -33.08 3.10
CA VAL A 673 2.10 -34.56 3.13
C VAL A 673 0.77 -35.25 3.41
N ARG A 674 -0.05 -34.74 4.31
CA ARG A 674 -1.38 -35.30 4.60
C ARG A 674 -2.37 -35.16 3.42
N GLY A 675 -2.26 -34.10 2.62
CA GLY A 675 -3.14 -33.78 1.50
C GLY A 675 -2.74 -34.47 0.19
N LEU A 676 -1.53 -35.02 0.07
CA LEU A 676 -1.05 -35.69 -1.17
C LEU A 676 -1.95 -36.84 -1.66
N ASN A 677 -2.72 -37.46 -0.78
CA ASN A 677 -3.68 -38.51 -1.12
C ASN A 677 -5.05 -38.01 -1.61
N ALA A 678 -5.32 -36.69 -1.56
CA ALA A 678 -6.64 -36.12 -1.81
C ALA A 678 -6.74 -35.34 -3.13
N ALA A 679 -5.63 -34.97 -3.76
CA ALA A 679 -5.61 -34.09 -4.93
C ALA A 679 -5.42 -34.85 -6.24
N LYS A 680 -6.48 -34.97 -7.05
CA LYS A 680 -6.34 -35.24 -8.49
C LYS A 680 -6.29 -33.89 -9.22
N PRO A 681 -5.23 -33.62 -10.02
CA PRO A 681 -5.22 -32.43 -10.87
C PRO A 681 -6.33 -32.51 -11.91
N ALA A 682 -7.05 -31.42 -12.12
CA ALA A 682 -7.99 -31.30 -13.22
C ALA A 682 -7.25 -31.46 -14.54
N ALA A 683 -7.78 -32.33 -15.40
CA ALA A 683 -7.21 -32.57 -16.73
C ALA A 683 -7.33 -31.29 -17.57
N THR A 684 -6.22 -30.72 -17.97
CA THR A 684 -6.15 -29.60 -18.91
C THR A 684 -6.45 -30.17 -20.32
N GLU A 685 -7.42 -29.62 -21.02
CA GLU A 685 -7.69 -29.93 -22.41
C GLU A 685 -6.41 -29.75 -23.25
N ARG A 686 -6.12 -30.72 -24.09
CA ARG A 686 -4.92 -30.72 -24.93
C ARG A 686 -5.15 -29.85 -26.16
N PRO A 687 -4.36 -28.82 -26.42
CA PRO A 687 -4.45 -28.07 -27.67
C PRO A 687 -4.01 -28.90 -28.87
N VAL A 688 -4.73 -28.77 -30.00
CA VAL A 688 -4.62 -29.65 -31.18
C VAL A 688 -3.71 -29.10 -32.28
N GLN A 689 -3.23 -27.87 -32.21
CA GLN A 689 -2.48 -27.24 -33.30
C GLN A 689 -0.95 -27.39 -33.20
N ALA A 690 -0.30 -27.55 -34.35
CA ALA A 690 1.16 -27.54 -34.45
C ALA A 690 1.71 -26.12 -34.17
N LEU A 691 2.69 -26.02 -33.27
CA LEU A 691 3.32 -24.77 -32.87
C LEU A 691 4.34 -24.34 -33.95
N PRO A 692 4.23 -23.12 -34.52
CA PRO A 692 5.25 -22.58 -35.43
C PRO A 692 6.48 -22.10 -34.64
N TRP A 693 7.32 -23.03 -34.22
CA TRP A 693 8.42 -22.80 -33.31
C TRP A 693 9.76 -22.61 -34.02
N SER A 694 10.44 -21.49 -33.72
CA SER A 694 11.83 -21.29 -34.09
C SER A 694 12.79 -21.78 -33.01
N TRP A 695 13.50 -22.86 -33.27
CA TRP A 695 14.50 -23.41 -32.33
C TRP A 695 15.68 -22.48 -32.10
N ARG A 696 16.07 -21.70 -33.12
CA ARG A 696 17.15 -20.72 -33.03
C ARG A 696 16.84 -19.61 -32.06
N GLU A 697 15.62 -19.07 -32.15
CA GLU A 697 15.18 -17.96 -31.27
C GLU A 697 14.49 -18.42 -30.00
N ARG A 698 14.19 -19.68 -29.86
CA ARG A 698 13.36 -20.26 -28.79
C ARG A 698 12.04 -19.49 -28.61
N SER A 699 11.43 -19.12 -29.71
CA SER A 699 10.25 -18.27 -29.74
C SER A 699 9.37 -18.59 -30.95
N PHE A 700 8.11 -18.18 -30.88
CA PHE A 700 7.26 -17.96 -32.03
C PHE A 700 6.79 -16.52 -32.09
N SER A 701 6.45 -16.03 -33.26
CA SER A 701 5.90 -14.70 -33.46
C SER A 701 4.65 -14.77 -34.34
N ALA A 702 3.74 -13.85 -34.10
CA ALA A 702 2.54 -13.65 -34.90
C ALA A 702 2.33 -12.17 -35.12
N ALA A 703 1.75 -11.78 -36.23
CA ALA A 703 1.38 -10.42 -36.54
C ALA A 703 -0.11 -10.35 -36.91
N PHE A 704 -0.78 -9.37 -36.38
CA PHE A 704 -2.21 -9.13 -36.58
C PHE A 704 -2.45 -7.71 -37.07
N TRP A 705 -3.37 -7.60 -38.02
CA TRP A 705 -3.80 -6.35 -38.61
C TRP A 705 -5.17 -5.93 -38.06
N THR A 706 -5.36 -4.64 -37.83
CA THR A 706 -6.65 -4.05 -37.50
C THR A 706 -6.83 -2.68 -38.14
N GLU A 707 -8.08 -2.33 -38.43
CA GLU A 707 -8.50 -1.02 -38.92
C GLU A 707 -9.42 -0.28 -37.91
N SER A 708 -9.50 -0.79 -36.71
CA SER A 708 -10.35 -0.25 -35.65
C SER A 708 -9.58 0.51 -34.54
N GLY A 709 -8.33 0.91 -34.80
CA GLY A 709 -7.50 1.66 -33.83
C GLY A 709 -7.11 0.89 -32.58
N LEU A 710 -7.30 -0.44 -32.53
CA LEU A 710 -6.97 -1.25 -31.36
C LEU A 710 -5.48 -1.20 -31.06
N GLU A 711 -5.16 -0.87 -29.83
CA GLU A 711 -3.80 -0.77 -29.32
C GLU A 711 -3.33 -2.11 -28.69
N LYS A 712 -2.03 -2.23 -28.41
CA LYS A 712 -1.40 -3.44 -27.86
C LYS A 712 -2.01 -3.90 -26.55
N GLU A 713 -2.55 -2.98 -25.75
CA GLU A 713 -3.19 -3.20 -24.46
C GLU A 713 -4.38 -4.16 -24.59
N THR A 714 -5.12 -4.09 -25.68
CA THR A 714 -6.26 -5.00 -25.98
C THR A 714 -5.81 -6.47 -26.03
N ILE A 715 -4.68 -6.74 -26.71
CA ILE A 715 -4.12 -8.10 -26.75
C ILE A 715 -3.60 -8.51 -25.38
N LEU A 716 -2.92 -7.61 -24.69
CA LEU A 716 -2.34 -7.90 -23.37
C LEU A 716 -3.43 -8.23 -22.35
N HIS A 717 -4.48 -7.42 -22.25
CA HIS A 717 -5.61 -7.68 -21.35
C HIS A 717 -6.31 -8.99 -21.71
N GLY A 718 -6.62 -9.21 -22.99
CA GLY A 718 -7.25 -10.44 -23.43
C GLY A 718 -6.39 -11.70 -23.14
N LEU A 719 -5.06 -11.60 -23.23
CA LEU A 719 -4.16 -12.69 -22.88
C LEU A 719 -4.14 -12.94 -21.37
N VAL A 720 -4.12 -11.89 -20.56
CA VAL A 720 -4.19 -12.01 -19.10
C VAL A 720 -5.48 -12.74 -18.72
N ASP A 721 -6.64 -12.32 -19.25
CA ASP A 721 -7.94 -12.93 -18.97
C ASP A 721 -7.98 -14.41 -19.34
N VAL A 722 -7.60 -14.74 -20.58
CA VAL A 722 -7.63 -16.13 -21.09
C VAL A 722 -6.67 -17.04 -20.32
N LEU A 723 -5.46 -16.55 -20.01
CA LEU A 723 -4.45 -17.33 -19.31
C LEU A 723 -4.78 -17.50 -17.83
N THR A 724 -5.33 -16.47 -17.19
CA THR A 724 -5.80 -16.54 -15.79
C THR A 724 -6.97 -17.51 -15.65
N ALA A 725 -7.96 -17.45 -16.56
CA ALA A 725 -9.07 -18.41 -16.62
C ALA A 725 -8.59 -19.86 -16.81
N ARG A 726 -7.50 -20.05 -17.57
CA ARG A 726 -6.83 -21.35 -17.72
C ARG A 726 -5.90 -21.71 -16.57
N LYS A 727 -5.92 -20.95 -15.46
CA LYS A 727 -5.11 -21.15 -14.25
C LYS A 727 -3.60 -21.08 -14.47
N TYR A 728 -3.17 -20.21 -15.40
CA TYR A 728 -1.76 -19.82 -15.50
C TYR A 728 -1.47 -18.62 -14.62
N PHE A 729 -0.28 -18.59 -14.01
CA PHE A 729 0.17 -17.42 -13.26
C PHE A 729 0.82 -16.43 -14.22
N VAL A 730 0.23 -15.25 -14.36
CA VAL A 730 0.65 -14.19 -15.29
C VAL A 730 1.16 -12.99 -14.51
N LEU A 731 2.41 -12.62 -14.73
CA LEU A 731 2.98 -11.38 -14.26
C LEU A 731 2.90 -10.34 -15.38
N VAL A 732 2.38 -9.18 -15.08
CA VAL A 732 2.35 -8.02 -15.99
C VAL A 732 3.56 -7.16 -15.68
N ASP A 733 4.29 -6.71 -16.69
CA ASP A 733 5.38 -5.78 -16.52
C ASP A 733 4.85 -4.40 -16.14
N GLN A 734 5.54 -3.75 -15.23
CA GLN A 734 5.26 -2.38 -14.79
C GLN A 734 6.14 -1.34 -15.51
N GLY A 735 6.64 -1.67 -16.70
CA GLY A 735 7.43 -0.78 -17.55
C GLY A 735 8.96 -0.95 -17.46
N TRP A 736 9.46 -2.07 -16.85
CA TRP A 736 10.90 -2.21 -16.52
C TRP A 736 11.56 -3.46 -17.09
N SER A 737 10.77 -4.34 -17.64
CA SER A 737 11.29 -5.58 -18.20
C SER A 737 11.41 -5.47 -19.72
N GLU A 738 12.12 -6.40 -20.32
CA GLU A 738 12.14 -6.57 -21.76
C GLU A 738 10.90 -7.33 -22.29
N TRP A 739 9.89 -7.55 -21.46
CA TRP A 739 8.67 -8.31 -21.76
C TRP A 739 7.46 -7.62 -21.16
N ASP A 740 6.30 -7.77 -21.78
CA ASP A 740 5.03 -7.23 -21.28
C ASP A 740 4.34 -8.22 -20.32
N LEU A 741 4.43 -9.54 -20.61
CA LEU A 741 3.88 -10.58 -19.75
C LEU A 741 4.91 -11.69 -19.51
N ASP A 742 5.02 -12.20 -18.27
CA ASP A 742 5.78 -13.41 -17.90
C ASP A 742 4.80 -14.46 -17.35
N VAL A 743 4.65 -15.58 -18.07
CA VAL A 743 3.62 -16.58 -17.85
C VAL A 743 4.24 -17.86 -17.30
N HIS A 744 3.70 -18.31 -16.17
CA HIS A 744 4.15 -19.53 -15.50
C HIS A 744 3.01 -20.56 -15.42
N GLY A 745 3.19 -21.71 -16.04
CA GLY A 745 2.24 -22.83 -16.00
C GLY A 745 2.71 -24.01 -15.16
N GLY A 746 3.96 -23.98 -14.74
CA GLY A 746 4.61 -25.04 -13.95
C GLY A 746 5.86 -24.53 -13.25
N ILE A 747 6.82 -25.42 -12.99
CA ILE A 747 8.03 -25.12 -12.24
C ILE A 747 9.31 -25.02 -13.08
N TRP A 748 9.33 -25.64 -14.26
CA TRP A 748 10.53 -25.78 -15.07
C TRP A 748 10.68 -24.71 -16.16
N ALA A 749 9.56 -24.30 -16.79
CA ALA A 749 9.53 -23.33 -17.88
C ALA A 749 8.70 -22.10 -17.54
N CYS A 750 9.02 -20.98 -18.18
CA CYS A 750 8.16 -19.79 -18.22
C CYS A 750 8.11 -19.22 -19.63
N GLY A 751 7.02 -18.55 -19.96
CA GLY A 751 6.77 -17.92 -21.26
C GLY A 751 6.78 -16.42 -21.15
N ARG A 752 7.58 -15.72 -21.97
CA ARG A 752 7.60 -14.28 -22.04
C ARG A 752 6.99 -13.78 -23.31
N ILE A 753 6.06 -12.87 -23.19
CA ILE A 753 5.33 -12.25 -24.29
C ILE A 753 5.78 -10.81 -24.43
N LYS A 754 6.06 -10.40 -25.66
CA LYS A 754 6.31 -9.01 -26.04
C LYS A 754 5.30 -8.62 -27.11
N VAL A 755 4.72 -7.45 -27.00
CA VAL A 755 3.79 -6.91 -27.99
C VAL A 755 4.30 -5.55 -28.48
N CYS A 756 4.35 -5.40 -29.80
CA CYS A 756 4.68 -4.15 -30.46
C CYS A 756 3.51 -3.70 -31.32
N GLY A 757 3.06 -2.45 -31.18
CA GLY A 757 2.05 -1.82 -32.02
C GLY A 757 2.73 -0.93 -33.07
N GLU A 758 2.48 -1.21 -34.36
CA GLU A 758 2.92 -0.36 -35.48
C GLU A 758 1.75 0.48 -35.95
N ASN A 759 1.95 1.80 -36.06
CA ASN A 759 0.96 2.73 -36.56
C ASN A 759 1.15 2.96 -38.07
N HIS A 760 0.14 2.61 -38.87
CA HIS A 760 0.15 2.75 -40.32
C HIS A 760 -0.76 3.88 -40.83
N GLY A 761 -1.05 4.86 -39.97
CA GLY A 761 -1.88 6.02 -40.27
C GLY A 761 -3.38 5.79 -40.02
N GLY A 762 -4.06 6.82 -39.52
CA GLY A 762 -5.47 6.71 -39.11
C GLY A 762 -5.68 5.66 -38.03
N GLU A 763 -6.66 4.81 -38.20
CA GLU A 763 -6.98 3.71 -37.26
C GLU A 763 -6.25 2.38 -37.59
N ARG A 764 -5.36 2.40 -38.57
CA ARG A 764 -4.65 1.21 -39.04
C ARG A 764 -3.50 0.86 -38.12
N ARG A 765 -3.51 -0.37 -37.55
CA ARG A 765 -2.46 -0.87 -36.66
C ARG A 765 -2.02 -2.28 -37.06
N VAL A 766 -0.72 -2.54 -36.93
CA VAL A 766 -0.19 -3.91 -36.94
C VAL A 766 0.34 -4.24 -35.55
N LEU A 767 -0.22 -5.28 -34.96
CA LEU A 767 0.15 -5.75 -33.62
C LEU A 767 1.03 -6.98 -33.74
N ARG A 768 2.33 -6.85 -33.44
CA ARG A 768 3.27 -7.97 -33.46
C ARG A 768 3.45 -8.55 -32.08
N VAL A 769 3.28 -9.85 -31.98
CA VAL A 769 3.43 -10.57 -30.71
C VAL A 769 4.58 -11.55 -30.84
N LYS A 770 5.53 -11.50 -29.92
CA LYS A 770 6.63 -12.46 -29.81
C LYS A 770 6.54 -13.19 -28.48
N CYS A 771 6.39 -14.52 -28.55
CA CYS A 771 6.36 -15.38 -27.37
C CYS A 771 7.67 -16.17 -27.29
N SER A 772 8.43 -16.02 -26.21
CA SER A 772 9.70 -16.72 -25.99
C SER A 772 9.61 -17.62 -24.76
N LEU A 773 10.09 -18.85 -24.86
CA LEU A 773 10.21 -19.76 -23.74
C LEU A 773 11.56 -19.63 -23.06
N ARG A 774 11.55 -19.60 -21.73
CA ARG A 774 12.73 -19.48 -20.88
C ARG A 774 12.73 -20.54 -19.79
N THR A 775 13.91 -20.94 -19.39
CA THR A 775 14.10 -21.79 -18.20
C THR A 775 13.79 -21.02 -16.93
N SER A 776 13.03 -21.60 -16.01
CA SER A 776 12.80 -20.99 -14.71
C SER A 776 14.12 -20.82 -13.92
N ARG A 777 14.12 -19.97 -12.90
CA ARG A 777 15.30 -19.81 -12.02
C ARG A 777 15.62 -21.10 -11.27
N LEU A 778 14.59 -21.83 -10.85
CA LEU A 778 14.73 -23.13 -10.20
C LEU A 778 15.40 -24.14 -11.15
N THR A 779 14.94 -24.26 -12.38
CA THR A 779 15.53 -25.14 -13.39
C THR A 779 17.01 -24.87 -13.57
N ARG A 780 17.40 -23.60 -13.69
CA ARG A 780 18.80 -23.22 -13.82
C ARG A 780 19.62 -23.66 -12.60
N GLY A 781 19.08 -23.46 -11.39
CA GLY A 781 19.73 -23.86 -10.15
C GLY A 781 19.87 -25.39 -10.04
N VAL A 782 18.82 -26.14 -10.38
CA VAL A 782 18.84 -27.63 -10.36
C VAL A 782 19.81 -28.17 -11.39
N LEU A 783 19.79 -27.65 -12.63
CA LEU A 783 20.75 -28.07 -13.67
C LEU A 783 22.18 -27.73 -13.30
N LEU A 784 22.45 -26.55 -12.75
CA LEU A 784 23.78 -26.18 -12.28
C LEU A 784 24.23 -27.10 -11.13
N GLY A 785 23.37 -27.35 -10.15
CA GLY A 785 23.64 -28.27 -9.05
C GLY A 785 23.90 -29.71 -9.52
N ALA A 786 23.13 -30.16 -10.52
CA ALA A 786 23.33 -31.47 -11.14
C ALA A 786 24.69 -31.60 -11.84
N VAL A 787 25.09 -30.56 -12.60
CA VAL A 787 26.42 -30.50 -13.24
C VAL A 787 27.54 -30.50 -12.20
N VAL A 788 27.40 -29.69 -11.16
CA VAL A 788 28.38 -29.61 -10.06
C VAL A 788 28.48 -30.96 -9.34
N ALA A 789 27.35 -31.60 -9.00
CA ALA A 789 27.33 -32.91 -8.36
C ALA A 789 27.96 -33.99 -9.24
N ALA A 790 27.66 -33.99 -10.53
CA ALA A 790 28.28 -34.94 -11.49
C ALA A 790 29.78 -34.69 -11.59
N GLY A 791 30.24 -33.43 -11.73
CA GLY A 791 31.67 -33.09 -11.80
C GLY A 791 32.45 -33.45 -10.55
N LEU A 792 31.91 -33.11 -9.37
CA LEU A 792 32.51 -33.48 -8.08
C LEU A 792 32.55 -34.97 -7.89
N GLY A 793 31.49 -35.70 -8.25
CA GLY A 793 31.44 -37.16 -8.16
C GLY A 793 32.52 -37.80 -9.03
N LEU A 794 32.76 -37.32 -10.24
CA LEU A 794 33.85 -37.75 -11.12
C LEU A 794 35.25 -37.43 -10.52
N HIS A 795 35.42 -36.18 -10.04
CA HIS A 795 36.70 -35.71 -9.50
C HIS A 795 37.11 -36.42 -8.20
N LEU A 796 36.10 -36.73 -7.34
CA LEU A 796 36.35 -37.40 -6.05
C LEU A 796 36.27 -38.92 -6.12
N GLY A 797 36.10 -39.49 -7.30
CA GLY A 797 35.97 -40.95 -7.46
C GLY A 797 34.69 -41.55 -6.84
N LEU A 798 33.61 -40.73 -6.75
CA LEU A 798 32.32 -41.13 -6.19
C LEU A 798 31.29 -41.42 -7.30
N PRO A 799 31.24 -42.61 -7.90
CA PRO A 799 30.41 -42.90 -9.09
C PRO A 799 28.91 -42.73 -8.82
N VAL A 800 28.47 -42.99 -7.61
CA VAL A 800 27.06 -42.84 -7.22
C VAL A 800 26.65 -41.35 -7.27
N LEU A 801 27.50 -40.44 -6.80
CA LEU A 801 27.23 -38.99 -6.87
C LEU A 801 27.23 -38.48 -8.32
N ALA A 802 28.19 -38.97 -9.11
CA ALA A 802 28.25 -38.63 -10.52
C ALA A 802 26.99 -39.09 -11.30
N ALA A 803 26.58 -40.34 -11.08
CA ALA A 803 25.38 -40.92 -11.70
C ALA A 803 24.10 -40.19 -11.22
N ALA A 804 24.00 -39.90 -9.94
CA ALA A 804 22.85 -39.14 -9.41
C ALA A 804 22.77 -37.72 -10.00
N GLY A 805 23.90 -37.02 -10.11
CA GLY A 805 23.92 -35.69 -10.76
C GLY A 805 23.50 -35.75 -12.22
N ALA A 806 24.02 -36.71 -12.98
CA ALA A 806 23.63 -36.94 -14.37
C ALA A 806 22.13 -37.27 -14.53
N ALA A 807 21.60 -38.18 -13.69
CA ALA A 807 20.19 -38.55 -13.68
C ALA A 807 19.28 -37.37 -13.38
N ILE A 808 19.59 -36.56 -12.35
CA ILE A 808 18.85 -35.35 -12.03
C ILE A 808 18.84 -34.36 -13.21
N GLY A 809 20.00 -34.18 -13.86
CA GLY A 809 20.13 -33.32 -15.04
C GLY A 809 19.25 -33.79 -16.20
N LEU A 810 19.25 -35.08 -16.52
CA LEU A 810 18.44 -35.68 -17.59
C LEU A 810 16.93 -35.57 -17.30
N VAL A 811 16.50 -35.92 -16.09
CA VAL A 811 15.09 -35.84 -15.68
C VAL A 811 14.60 -34.39 -15.74
N THR A 812 15.40 -33.45 -15.21
CA THR A 812 15.09 -32.01 -15.25
C THR A 812 15.02 -31.49 -16.68
N GLY A 813 15.95 -31.90 -17.55
CA GLY A 813 15.93 -31.55 -18.97
C GLY A 813 14.69 -32.08 -19.71
N ALA A 814 14.31 -33.33 -19.50
CA ALA A 814 13.09 -33.91 -20.07
C ALA A 814 11.82 -33.22 -19.57
N ALA A 815 11.75 -32.90 -18.26
CA ALA A 815 10.64 -32.17 -17.68
C ALA A 815 10.52 -30.75 -18.26
N LEU A 816 11.65 -30.05 -18.41
CA LEU A 816 11.73 -28.74 -19.04
C LEU A 816 11.18 -28.72 -20.48
N VAL A 817 11.62 -29.68 -21.29
CA VAL A 817 11.16 -29.77 -22.69
C VAL A 817 9.66 -30.06 -22.76
N ARG A 818 9.17 -31.01 -21.97
CA ARG A 818 7.75 -31.36 -21.93
C ARG A 818 6.88 -30.15 -21.49
N GLU A 819 7.26 -29.51 -20.41
CA GLU A 819 6.53 -28.35 -19.87
C GLU A 819 6.62 -27.14 -20.80
N GLY A 820 7.80 -26.90 -21.38
CA GLY A 820 8.00 -25.82 -22.33
C GLY A 820 7.15 -25.96 -23.59
N LEU A 821 7.06 -27.16 -24.17
CA LEU A 821 6.21 -27.41 -25.33
C LEU A 821 4.72 -27.26 -24.98
N ALA A 822 4.29 -27.74 -23.82
CA ALA A 822 2.90 -27.57 -23.37
C ALA A 822 2.55 -26.11 -23.19
N LEU A 823 3.42 -25.35 -22.52
CA LEU A 823 3.25 -23.91 -22.31
C LEU A 823 3.24 -23.15 -23.66
N GLY A 824 4.17 -23.44 -24.55
CA GLY A 824 4.22 -22.82 -25.88
C GLY A 824 2.93 -23.00 -26.67
N ARG A 825 2.36 -24.21 -26.67
CA ARG A 825 1.07 -24.51 -27.33
C ARG A 825 -0.07 -23.71 -26.68
N THR A 826 -0.13 -23.66 -25.37
CA THR A 826 -1.16 -22.87 -24.65
C THR A 826 -1.07 -21.39 -24.96
N LEU A 827 0.14 -20.82 -24.99
CA LEU A 827 0.35 -19.42 -25.35
C LEU A 827 -0.09 -19.13 -26.80
N TYR A 828 0.20 -20.04 -27.71
CA TYR A 828 -0.22 -19.94 -29.12
C TYR A 828 -1.75 -19.94 -29.24
N ASP A 829 -2.41 -20.91 -28.61
CA ASP A 829 -3.88 -21.00 -28.60
C ASP A 829 -4.55 -19.81 -27.93
N ALA A 830 -4.01 -19.35 -26.80
CA ALA A 830 -4.51 -18.17 -26.12
C ALA A 830 -4.43 -16.93 -27.01
N LEU A 831 -3.28 -16.75 -27.68
CA LEU A 831 -3.07 -15.62 -28.59
C LEU A 831 -4.09 -15.60 -29.73
N HIS A 832 -4.29 -16.74 -30.37
CA HIS A 832 -5.27 -16.88 -31.46
C HIS A 832 -6.72 -16.74 -30.98
N SER A 833 -7.02 -17.19 -29.76
CA SER A 833 -8.33 -17.01 -29.16
C SER A 833 -8.63 -15.50 -28.92
N VAL A 834 -7.65 -14.76 -28.37
CA VAL A 834 -7.75 -13.32 -28.15
C VAL A 834 -7.87 -12.57 -29.48
N ALA A 835 -7.03 -12.89 -30.46
CA ALA A 835 -7.08 -12.27 -31.79
C ALA A 835 -8.45 -12.44 -32.45
N ARG A 836 -9.05 -13.63 -32.39
CA ARG A 836 -10.41 -13.89 -32.91
C ARG A 836 -11.48 -13.08 -32.16
N ARG A 837 -11.42 -13.01 -30.84
CA ARG A 837 -12.38 -12.20 -30.03
C ARG A 837 -12.29 -10.73 -30.36
N ALA A 838 -11.08 -10.21 -30.56
CA ALA A 838 -10.81 -8.82 -30.92
C ALA A 838 -10.99 -8.55 -32.43
N ARG A 839 -11.44 -9.54 -33.22
CA ARG A 839 -11.63 -9.45 -34.68
C ARG A 839 -10.35 -8.97 -35.41
N LEU A 840 -9.19 -9.39 -34.96
CA LEU A 840 -7.92 -9.10 -35.60
C LEU A 840 -7.67 -10.06 -36.76
N HIS A 841 -7.17 -9.56 -37.85
CA HIS A 841 -6.82 -10.32 -39.02
C HIS A 841 -5.33 -10.69 -38.97
N TYR A 842 -5.01 -11.90 -39.42
CA TYR A 842 -3.61 -12.32 -39.48
C TYR A 842 -2.89 -11.52 -40.57
N ALA A 843 -1.77 -10.86 -40.20
CA ALA A 843 -0.94 -10.16 -41.15
C ALA A 843 0.15 -11.09 -41.69
N PRO A 844 0.32 -11.23 -43.03
CA PRO A 844 1.41 -12.02 -43.57
C PRO A 844 2.78 -11.40 -43.17
N PRO A 845 3.86 -12.21 -43.16
CA PRO A 845 5.19 -11.68 -42.95
C PRO A 845 5.48 -10.59 -44.00
N LEU A 846 6.05 -9.46 -43.58
CA LEU A 846 6.52 -8.42 -44.50
C LEU A 846 7.59 -8.99 -45.39
N ASP A 847 7.30 -9.13 -46.69
CA ASP A 847 8.35 -9.32 -47.67
C ASP A 847 9.30 -8.15 -47.64
N ALA A 848 10.60 -8.40 -47.57
CA ALA A 848 11.65 -7.39 -47.46
C ALA A 848 11.64 -6.35 -48.61
N ARG A 849 10.84 -6.56 -49.65
CA ARG A 849 10.62 -5.66 -50.79
C ARG A 849 9.56 -4.57 -50.54
N ALA A 850 8.64 -4.79 -49.63
CA ALA A 850 7.59 -3.80 -49.33
C ALA A 850 8.06 -2.69 -48.36
N ALA A 851 9.16 -2.85 -47.67
CA ALA A 851 9.73 -1.84 -46.74
C ALA A 851 10.56 -0.73 -47.44
N GLN A 852 10.71 -0.78 -48.78
CA GLN A 852 11.47 0.22 -49.53
C GLN A 852 10.60 1.26 -50.23
N VAL A 853 9.30 1.24 -50.04
CA VAL A 853 8.35 2.21 -50.67
C VAL A 853 7.48 2.80 -49.59
N GLN A 854 8.08 3.69 -48.79
CA GLN A 854 7.43 4.81 -48.09
C GLN A 854 8.47 5.84 -47.73
#